data_2e16f87a0ec71ffc1011b56f6a47087e
#
_entry.id   2e16f87a0ec71ffc1011b56f6a47087e
#
_cell.length_a   1.000
_cell.length_b   1.000
_cell.length_c   1.000
_cell.angle_alpha   90.00
_cell.angle_beta   90.00
_cell.angle_gamma   90.00
#
_symmetry.space_group_name_H-M   'P 1'
#
loop_
_entity.id
_entity.type
_entity.pdbx_description
1 polymer ?
#
loop_
_entity_poly.entity_id
_entity_poly.type
_entity_poly.pdbx_seq_one_letter_code
_entity_poly.pdbx_strand_id
1 'polypeptide(L)'
;MRKYKNLLFYIITIAGFSGIIYYIIRKGAKLEHGKMTQFVPQLNASTWDQFKDTYSHNVTHPLAILLLQIITIILTARFFGFIFKKIRQPSVIGEIIAGIVLGPSFLGSYFPEFSGFLFPAQSLSNLQFLSQIGLILFMFVVGMELDLNLLRNKAKDAVVVSHASIIFPFTLGIGLAYYIYNSFSPANINFLAFSLFMGIAMSITAFPVLARIVQERGLTKTKLGSIVITCAAADDITAWCILAAVIAIVKAGSIISALFTILMAIAYVIIMLKVIRPFLKRIGEKYSSKETISKPVVAIFFITLLASSYMTEVIGIHALFGAFMAGVIMPSRVNFRSIFIEKVEDVSLVLLLPLFFVFTGLRTQIGLLNDWELWKVCGAIIAVAVIGKFAGGALAARYVGQDWKNSLSIGALMNTRGLMELVVLNIGYDLGVLSPSIFAMMVIMALVTTFMTGPSLDIINWWFRDKKAVKTDPQPKNKPYNILFTFRVPRKGVSLLKLANYFVRNSMQNSRITALHLSASTELNMYNQEEYERESFQPVREEASSLNVTVATMFKPSSQIEHDITQTANLSQTDLLLIGAGSSVFEGSLLGRILGLTTRIINPERLLDTITGKEKLFESTAFDETVKNIMRNTTVPVGIYLDKGLQELKHVQVFLSSSEDIFLVAHAKQLIYQQEVHIHVIDKAGLQQEDSGKAMASILKMLAPGPVTIEQQLAVQDPSQELMLISTDAWKNAVDQGVPWLSAAPSVLVMKHA
;
A
#
# COMPACT_ATOMS: atom_id res chain seq x y z
N MET A 1 -36.83 16.08 -36.86
CA MET A 1 -36.87 17.55 -36.97
C MET A 1 -36.47 18.30 -35.69
N ARG A 2 -36.83 17.88 -34.48
CA ARG A 2 -36.47 18.60 -33.23
C ARG A 2 -34.93 18.67 -32.94
N LYS A 3 -34.16 17.64 -33.31
CA LYS A 3 -32.70 17.60 -33.12
C LYS A 3 -31.95 18.62 -34.01
N TYR A 4 -32.39 18.84 -35.24
CA TYR A 4 -31.79 19.82 -36.14
C TYR A 4 -32.12 21.27 -35.76
N LYS A 5 -33.30 21.50 -35.17
CA LYS A 5 -33.70 22.81 -34.68
C LYS A 5 -32.82 23.31 -33.54
N ASN A 6 -32.47 22.41 -32.60
CA ASN A 6 -31.58 22.74 -31.50
C ASN A 6 -30.13 22.96 -31.97
N LEU A 7 -29.65 22.17 -32.94
CA LEU A 7 -28.33 22.32 -33.52
C LEU A 7 -28.23 23.65 -34.27
N LEU A 8 -29.24 23.98 -35.10
CA LEU A 8 -29.30 25.26 -35.86
C LEU A 8 -29.33 26.45 -34.88
N PHE A 9 -30.15 26.39 -33.87
CA PHE A 9 -30.19 27.41 -32.79
C PHE A 9 -28.83 27.59 -32.12
N TYR A 10 -28.14 26.48 -31.79
CA TYR A 10 -26.82 26.51 -31.16
C TYR A 10 -25.76 27.16 -32.08
N ILE A 11 -25.76 26.79 -33.37
CA ILE A 11 -24.84 27.37 -34.36
C ILE A 11 -25.10 28.85 -34.53
N ILE A 12 -26.37 29.28 -34.68
CA ILE A 12 -26.74 30.70 -34.84
C ILE A 12 -26.37 31.51 -33.60
N THR A 13 -26.60 30.95 -32.41
CA THR A 13 -26.25 31.60 -31.13
C THR A 13 -24.74 31.77 -31.01
N ILE A 14 -23.95 30.72 -31.27
CA ILE A 14 -22.48 30.80 -31.23
C ILE A 14 -21.97 31.78 -32.27
N ALA A 15 -22.43 31.70 -33.51
CA ALA A 15 -21.99 32.60 -34.57
C ALA A 15 -22.37 34.09 -34.28
N GLY A 16 -23.59 34.32 -33.76
CA GLY A 16 -24.07 35.66 -33.40
C GLY A 16 -23.23 36.25 -32.25
N PHE A 17 -23.05 35.51 -31.17
CA PHE A 17 -22.22 35.98 -30.04
C PHE A 17 -20.75 36.11 -30.42
N SER A 18 -20.19 35.19 -31.20
CA SER A 18 -18.81 35.32 -31.73
C SER A 18 -18.64 36.58 -32.56
N GLY A 19 -19.64 36.93 -33.40
CA GLY A 19 -19.64 38.18 -34.16
C GLY A 19 -19.68 39.43 -33.26
N ILE A 20 -20.51 39.40 -32.22
CA ILE A 20 -20.58 40.49 -31.24
C ILE A 20 -19.26 40.62 -30.48
N ILE A 21 -18.69 39.51 -30.00
CA ILE A 21 -17.40 39.49 -29.31
C ILE A 21 -16.29 40.04 -30.21
N TYR A 22 -16.23 39.59 -31.45
CA TYR A 22 -15.26 40.12 -32.43
C TYR A 22 -15.40 41.63 -32.64
N TYR A 23 -16.65 42.13 -32.77
CA TYR A 23 -16.91 43.55 -32.92
C TYR A 23 -16.47 44.36 -31.69
N ILE A 24 -16.78 43.86 -30.46
CA ILE A 24 -16.37 44.51 -29.20
C ILE A 24 -14.84 44.54 -29.10
N ILE A 25 -14.16 43.41 -29.39
CA ILE A 25 -12.69 43.30 -29.34
C ILE A 25 -12.08 44.32 -30.34
N ARG A 26 -12.59 44.39 -31.57
CA ARG A 26 -12.11 45.33 -32.59
C ARG A 26 -12.32 46.79 -32.20
N LYS A 27 -13.41 47.11 -31.49
CA LYS A 27 -13.62 48.47 -30.94
C LYS A 27 -12.76 48.72 -29.72
N GLY A 28 -12.57 47.69 -28.86
CA GLY A 28 -11.71 47.75 -27.68
C GLY A 28 -10.24 47.99 -28.01
N ALA A 29 -9.74 47.44 -29.12
CA ALA A 29 -8.38 47.67 -29.60
C ALA A 29 -8.07 49.15 -29.87
N LYS A 30 -9.10 49.97 -30.15
CA LYS A 30 -8.94 51.43 -30.27
C LYS A 30 -8.77 52.18 -28.95
N LEU A 31 -9.09 51.50 -27.80
CA LEU A 31 -8.94 52.07 -26.47
C LEU A 31 -7.53 51.78 -25.87
N GLU A 32 -6.71 51.00 -26.58
CA GLU A 32 -5.36 50.65 -26.17
C GLU A 32 -4.33 51.76 -26.50
N HIS A 33 -4.73 52.76 -27.29
CA HIS A 33 -3.83 53.88 -27.62
C HIS A 33 -3.39 54.62 -26.36
N GLY A 34 -2.11 54.44 -25.99
CA GLY A 34 -1.46 55.09 -24.83
C GLY A 34 -1.29 54.23 -23.58
N LYS A 35 -1.69 52.96 -23.57
CA LYS A 35 -1.37 52.03 -22.47
C LYS A 35 -0.18 51.16 -22.88
N MET A 36 0.94 51.29 -22.15
CA MET A 36 2.06 50.34 -22.27
C MET A 36 1.57 48.95 -21.90
N THR A 37 1.49 48.05 -22.88
CA THR A 37 1.31 46.63 -22.63
C THR A 37 2.68 46.03 -22.28
N GLN A 38 2.77 45.28 -21.18
CA GLN A 38 3.99 44.53 -20.80
C GLN A 38 4.39 43.46 -21.82
N PHE A 39 3.57 43.22 -22.83
CA PHE A 39 3.81 42.26 -23.90
C PHE A 39 3.80 43.02 -25.24
N VAL A 40 4.97 43.40 -25.70
CA VAL A 40 5.15 43.92 -27.08
C VAL A 40 5.55 42.71 -27.94
N PRO A 41 4.64 42.15 -28.78
CA PRO A 41 5.07 41.21 -29.80
C PRO A 41 6.03 41.96 -30.73
N GLN A 42 7.18 41.39 -31.04
CA GLN A 42 8.08 41.94 -32.05
C GLN A 42 7.30 42.02 -33.38
N LEU A 43 7.02 43.23 -33.84
CA LEU A 43 6.16 43.53 -35.02
C LEU A 43 6.67 42.94 -36.34
N ASN A 44 7.88 42.35 -36.37
CA ASN A 44 8.52 41.80 -37.56
C ASN A 44 8.77 40.27 -37.50
N ALA A 45 8.29 39.57 -36.48
CA ALA A 45 8.42 38.09 -36.40
C ALA A 45 7.30 37.41 -37.17
N SER A 46 7.59 36.31 -37.86
CA SER A 46 6.57 35.47 -38.49
C SER A 46 5.58 34.93 -37.43
N THR A 47 4.33 34.67 -37.84
CA THR A 47 3.31 34.09 -36.93
C THR A 47 3.79 32.79 -36.32
N TRP A 48 4.66 32.05 -37.00
CA TRP A 48 5.29 30.82 -36.51
C TRP A 48 6.32 31.11 -35.44
N ASP A 49 7.11 32.15 -35.55
CA ASP A 49 8.10 32.54 -34.54
C ASP A 49 7.40 33.07 -33.27
N GLN A 50 6.33 33.86 -33.43
CA GLN A 50 5.49 34.29 -32.32
C GLN A 50 4.86 33.09 -31.57
N PHE A 51 4.41 32.07 -32.30
CA PHE A 51 3.90 30.84 -31.70
C PHE A 51 5.00 30.09 -30.95
N LYS A 52 6.20 29.95 -31.56
CA LYS A 52 7.34 29.29 -30.90
C LYS A 52 7.74 29.99 -29.59
N ASP A 53 7.81 31.33 -29.62
CA ASP A 53 8.15 32.11 -28.44
C ASP A 53 7.10 31.97 -27.34
N THR A 54 5.83 32.04 -27.69
CA THR A 54 4.72 31.82 -26.76
C THR A 54 4.75 30.40 -26.20
N TYR A 55 4.96 29.39 -27.05
CA TYR A 55 5.07 27.99 -26.64
C TYR A 55 6.27 27.77 -25.72
N SER A 56 7.44 28.30 -26.05
CA SER A 56 8.64 28.25 -25.24
C SER A 56 8.42 28.89 -23.87
N HIS A 57 7.77 30.06 -23.83
CA HIS A 57 7.40 30.72 -22.58
C HIS A 57 6.42 29.87 -21.73
N ASN A 58 5.43 29.23 -22.36
CA ASN A 58 4.48 28.38 -21.69
C ASN A 58 5.12 27.10 -21.12
N VAL A 59 6.08 26.50 -21.83
CA VAL A 59 6.84 25.33 -21.37
C VAL A 59 7.70 25.66 -20.17
N THR A 60 8.26 26.87 -20.12
CA THR A 60 9.10 27.33 -18.97
C THR A 60 8.25 27.95 -17.85
N HIS A 61 6.93 28.01 -17.98
CA HIS A 61 6.06 28.51 -16.92
C HIS A 61 6.20 27.69 -15.63
N PRO A 62 6.29 28.31 -14.44
CA PRO A 62 6.55 27.61 -13.18
C PRO A 62 5.61 26.43 -12.89
N LEU A 63 4.33 26.55 -13.21
CA LEU A 63 3.36 25.47 -13.04
C LEU A 63 3.61 24.31 -14.03
N ALA A 64 3.94 24.61 -15.28
CA ALA A 64 4.24 23.59 -16.29
C ALA A 64 5.49 22.78 -15.91
N ILE A 65 6.55 23.46 -15.45
CA ILE A 65 7.76 22.81 -14.93
C ILE A 65 7.44 21.96 -13.71
N LEU A 66 6.67 22.47 -12.75
CA LEU A 66 6.30 21.70 -11.55
C LEU A 66 5.53 20.43 -11.91
N LEU A 67 4.56 20.51 -12.82
CA LEU A 67 3.81 19.33 -13.29
C LEU A 67 4.73 18.33 -13.98
N LEU A 68 5.66 18.78 -14.83
CA LEU A 68 6.65 17.94 -15.48
C LEU A 68 7.57 17.25 -14.47
N GLN A 69 8.02 17.98 -13.45
CA GLN A 69 8.80 17.44 -12.34
C GLN A 69 8.04 16.33 -11.60
N ILE A 70 6.79 16.56 -11.22
CA ILE A 70 5.94 15.59 -10.53
C ILE A 70 5.80 14.31 -11.37
N ILE A 71 5.49 14.45 -12.66
CA ILE A 71 5.36 13.31 -13.57
C ILE A 71 6.68 12.52 -13.65
N THR A 72 7.79 13.21 -13.87
CA THR A 72 9.11 12.58 -13.99
C THR A 72 9.51 11.88 -12.70
N ILE A 73 9.29 12.52 -11.55
CA ILE A 73 9.58 11.97 -10.23
C ILE A 73 8.78 10.69 -9.99
N ILE A 74 7.46 10.72 -10.24
CA ILE A 74 6.60 9.55 -10.02
C ILE A 74 7.04 8.38 -10.92
N LEU A 75 7.28 8.64 -12.21
CA LEU A 75 7.70 7.59 -13.15
C LEU A 75 9.04 6.97 -12.73
N THR A 76 10.02 7.81 -12.41
CA THR A 76 11.37 7.35 -12.04
C THR A 76 11.36 6.64 -10.69
N ALA A 77 10.65 7.17 -9.69
CA ALA A 77 10.48 6.55 -8.38
C ALA A 77 9.82 5.17 -8.48
N ARG A 78 8.75 5.04 -9.31
CA ARG A 78 8.08 3.76 -9.55
C ARG A 78 8.99 2.76 -10.27
N PHE A 79 9.75 3.21 -11.25
CA PHE A 79 10.69 2.37 -11.98
C PHE A 79 11.78 1.79 -11.06
N PHE A 80 12.46 2.63 -10.28
CA PHE A 80 13.49 2.16 -9.34
C PHE A 80 12.87 1.38 -8.18
N GLY A 81 11.72 1.80 -7.65
CA GLY A 81 10.98 1.06 -6.63
C GLY A 81 10.64 -0.37 -7.07
N PHE A 82 10.23 -0.56 -8.34
CA PHE A 82 9.99 -1.88 -8.93
C PHE A 82 11.27 -2.73 -8.98
N ILE A 83 12.41 -2.16 -9.42
CA ILE A 83 13.70 -2.88 -9.47
C ILE A 83 14.09 -3.36 -8.06
N PHE A 84 14.03 -2.47 -7.06
CA PHE A 84 14.41 -2.81 -5.69
C PHE A 84 13.48 -3.84 -5.05
N LYS A 85 12.18 -3.75 -5.32
CA LYS A 85 11.21 -4.78 -4.91
C LYS A 85 11.52 -6.15 -5.50
N LYS A 86 11.96 -6.21 -6.77
CA LYS A 86 12.35 -7.47 -7.44
C LYS A 86 13.57 -8.14 -6.78
N ILE A 87 14.48 -7.37 -6.22
CA ILE A 87 15.63 -7.87 -5.44
C ILE A 87 15.33 -8.00 -3.94
N ARG A 88 14.05 -8.01 -3.55
CA ARG A 88 13.57 -8.13 -2.17
C ARG A 88 14.08 -7.04 -1.22
N GLN A 89 14.22 -5.82 -1.74
CA GLN A 89 14.58 -4.65 -0.97
C GLN A 89 13.39 -3.66 -0.89
N PRO A 90 13.31 -2.84 0.18
CA PRO A 90 12.27 -1.83 0.31
C PRO A 90 12.24 -0.85 -0.89
N SER A 91 11.03 -0.52 -1.39
CA SER A 91 10.86 0.41 -2.53
C SER A 91 11.43 1.80 -2.24
N VAL A 92 11.43 2.23 -0.98
CA VAL A 92 11.98 3.50 -0.52
C VAL A 92 13.44 3.70 -0.92
N ILE A 93 14.26 2.63 -0.86
CA ILE A 93 15.66 2.69 -1.34
C ILE A 93 15.69 3.07 -2.82
N GLY A 94 14.82 2.46 -3.63
CA GLY A 94 14.70 2.78 -5.04
C GLY A 94 14.25 4.22 -5.31
N GLU A 95 13.33 4.75 -4.51
CA GLU A 95 12.83 6.12 -4.65
C GLU A 95 13.92 7.17 -4.32
N ILE A 96 14.76 6.92 -3.30
CA ILE A 96 15.91 7.78 -2.99
C ILE A 96 16.95 7.72 -4.12
N ILE A 97 17.24 6.51 -4.61
CA ILE A 97 18.19 6.34 -5.73
C ILE A 97 17.65 7.01 -6.99
N ALA A 98 16.34 6.96 -7.26
CA ALA A 98 15.72 7.72 -8.34
C ALA A 98 16.06 9.22 -8.23
N GLY A 99 15.98 9.78 -7.01
CA GLY A 99 16.35 11.16 -6.75
C GLY A 99 17.85 11.45 -6.96
N ILE A 100 18.73 10.56 -6.54
CA ILE A 100 20.18 10.69 -6.77
C ILE A 100 20.48 10.64 -8.28
N VAL A 101 19.80 9.78 -9.02
CA VAL A 101 19.95 9.67 -10.48
C VAL A 101 19.41 10.91 -11.20
N LEU A 102 18.27 11.46 -10.77
CA LEU A 102 17.73 12.70 -11.31
C LEU A 102 18.48 13.94 -10.86
N GLY A 103 19.28 13.84 -9.80
CA GLY A 103 20.01 14.93 -9.18
C GLY A 103 21.34 15.26 -9.82
N PRO A 104 22.10 16.16 -9.15
CA PRO A 104 23.42 16.60 -9.60
C PRO A 104 24.46 15.49 -9.75
N SER A 105 24.26 14.37 -9.03
CA SER A 105 25.20 13.25 -9.01
C SER A 105 25.27 12.48 -10.31
N PHE A 106 24.16 12.38 -11.07
CA PHE A 106 24.11 11.65 -12.33
C PHE A 106 23.58 12.53 -13.47
N LEU A 107 22.27 12.90 -13.45
CA LEU A 107 21.66 13.68 -14.52
C LEU A 107 22.34 15.05 -14.69
N GLY A 108 22.64 15.73 -13.57
CA GLY A 108 23.33 17.03 -13.60
C GLY A 108 24.77 16.96 -14.09
N SER A 109 25.47 15.83 -13.86
CA SER A 109 26.86 15.65 -14.31
C SER A 109 26.95 15.28 -15.79
N TYR A 110 26.07 14.41 -16.29
CA TYR A 110 26.13 13.92 -17.68
C TYR A 110 25.27 14.74 -18.65
N PHE A 111 24.17 15.34 -18.18
CA PHE A 111 23.22 16.11 -19.01
C PHE A 111 22.84 17.43 -18.31
N PRO A 112 23.78 18.38 -18.13
CA PRO A 112 23.57 19.58 -17.33
C PRO A 112 22.46 20.48 -17.87
N GLU A 113 22.34 20.63 -19.19
CA GLU A 113 21.30 21.45 -19.82
C GLU A 113 19.90 20.89 -19.56
N PHE A 114 19.73 19.57 -19.72
CA PHE A 114 18.46 18.90 -19.47
C PHE A 114 18.10 18.94 -17.97
N SER A 115 19.08 18.74 -17.10
CA SER A 115 18.89 18.84 -15.64
C SER A 115 18.48 20.25 -15.23
N GLY A 116 19.15 21.29 -15.79
CA GLY A 116 18.83 22.70 -15.54
C GLY A 116 17.42 23.10 -16.05
N PHE A 117 16.97 22.49 -17.16
CA PHE A 117 15.61 22.67 -17.65
C PHE A 117 14.58 22.00 -16.77
N LEU A 118 14.81 20.73 -16.38
CA LEU A 118 13.85 19.92 -15.61
C LEU A 118 13.79 20.36 -14.14
N PHE A 119 14.94 20.70 -13.53
CA PHE A 119 15.05 21.09 -12.13
C PHE A 119 15.72 22.48 -11.98
N PRO A 120 15.13 23.56 -12.52
CA PRO A 120 15.67 24.90 -12.32
C PRO A 120 15.65 25.25 -10.82
N ALA A 121 16.71 25.91 -10.33
CA ALA A 121 16.87 26.21 -8.91
C ALA A 121 15.67 26.94 -8.28
N GLN A 122 15.00 27.81 -9.06
CA GLN A 122 13.82 28.54 -8.62
C GLN A 122 12.59 27.66 -8.36
N SER A 123 12.46 26.51 -9.04
CA SER A 123 11.33 25.60 -8.89
C SER A 123 11.49 24.62 -7.73
N LEU A 124 12.71 24.41 -7.25
CA LEU A 124 13.00 23.47 -6.16
C LEU A 124 12.29 23.84 -4.86
N SER A 125 12.07 25.13 -4.60
CA SER A 125 11.31 25.59 -3.42
C SER A 125 9.87 25.12 -3.46
N ASN A 126 9.21 25.15 -4.63
CA ASN A 126 7.83 24.70 -4.80
C ASN A 126 7.74 23.18 -4.60
N LEU A 127 8.70 22.43 -5.13
CA LEU A 127 8.80 21.00 -4.94
C LEU A 127 9.04 20.64 -3.46
N GLN A 128 9.87 21.41 -2.77
CA GLN A 128 10.13 21.27 -1.34
C GLN A 128 8.83 21.44 -0.51
N PHE A 129 8.09 22.54 -0.74
CA PHE A 129 6.82 22.77 -0.03
C PHE A 129 5.80 21.64 -0.28
N LEU A 130 5.68 21.19 -1.52
CA LEU A 130 4.77 20.09 -1.85
C LEU A 130 5.19 18.77 -1.18
N SER A 131 6.49 18.48 -1.14
CA SER A 131 7.03 17.31 -0.44
C SER A 131 6.81 17.38 1.07
N GLN A 132 6.94 18.57 1.68
CA GLN A 132 6.66 18.78 3.11
C GLN A 132 5.18 18.61 3.45
N ILE A 133 4.26 19.08 2.58
CA ILE A 133 2.81 18.81 2.76
C ILE A 133 2.54 17.30 2.70
N GLY A 134 3.16 16.60 1.76
CA GLY A 134 3.07 15.15 1.68
C GLY A 134 3.55 14.45 2.95
N LEU A 135 4.66 14.92 3.47
CA LEU A 135 5.24 14.39 4.70
C LEU A 135 4.37 14.68 5.95
N ILE A 136 3.72 15.86 6.02
CA ILE A 136 2.75 16.19 7.07
C ILE A 136 1.57 15.22 7.04
N LEU A 137 0.99 14.97 5.85
CA LEU A 137 -0.12 14.02 5.70
C LEU A 137 0.31 12.60 6.07
N PHE A 138 1.51 12.19 5.65
CA PHE A 138 2.07 10.89 5.99
C PHE A 138 2.28 10.74 7.50
N MET A 139 2.89 11.73 8.15
CA MET A 139 3.13 11.70 9.60
C MET A 139 1.83 11.67 10.41
N PHE A 140 0.79 12.31 9.92
CA PHE A 140 -0.54 12.22 10.51
C PHE A 140 -1.09 10.79 10.45
N VAL A 141 -0.95 10.12 9.31
CA VAL A 141 -1.37 8.72 9.16
C VAL A 141 -0.55 7.81 10.07
N VAL A 142 0.77 7.96 10.11
CA VAL A 142 1.66 7.20 11.03
C VAL A 142 1.24 7.41 12.49
N GLY A 143 0.93 8.65 12.88
CA GLY A 143 0.40 8.95 14.22
C GLY A 143 -0.94 8.27 14.51
N MET A 144 -1.84 8.21 13.53
CA MET A 144 -3.11 7.49 13.68
C MET A 144 -2.92 5.99 13.89
N GLU A 145 -1.93 5.39 13.27
CA GLU A 145 -1.68 3.95 13.35
C GLU A 145 -1.05 3.51 14.67
N LEU A 146 -0.44 4.44 15.41
CA LEU A 146 0.20 4.15 16.66
C LEU A 146 -0.83 3.70 17.72
N ASP A 147 -0.73 2.44 18.19
CA ASP A 147 -1.54 1.93 19.31
C ASP A 147 -0.78 2.03 20.64
N LEU A 148 -1.16 3.02 21.44
CA LEU A 148 -0.59 3.24 22.77
C LEU A 148 -0.90 2.08 23.77
N ASN A 149 -1.91 1.24 23.50
CA ASN A 149 -2.25 0.12 24.38
C ASN A 149 -1.27 -1.04 24.23
N LEU A 150 -0.70 -1.24 23.04
CA LEU A 150 0.36 -2.24 22.83
C LEU A 150 1.60 -1.92 23.64
N LEU A 151 1.95 -0.64 23.75
CA LEU A 151 3.07 -0.18 24.57
C LEU A 151 2.83 -0.44 26.06
N ARG A 152 1.57 -0.39 26.54
CA ARG A 152 1.25 -0.57 27.96
C ARG A 152 1.33 -2.02 28.42
N ASN A 153 1.00 -3.00 27.59
CA ASN A 153 0.83 -4.39 27.99
C ASN A 153 2.09 -5.27 27.89
N LYS A 154 3.06 -4.91 27.02
CA LYS A 154 4.32 -5.67 26.80
C LYS A 154 5.58 -4.84 27.05
N ALA A 155 5.47 -3.75 27.77
CA ALA A 155 6.40 -2.64 27.74
C ALA A 155 7.78 -2.86 28.36
N LYS A 156 7.96 -3.71 29.39
CA LYS A 156 9.22 -3.68 30.17
C LYS A 156 10.44 -4.05 29.34
N ASP A 157 10.41 -5.18 28.65
CA ASP A 157 11.55 -5.67 27.87
C ASP A 157 11.79 -4.83 26.62
N ALA A 158 10.69 -4.48 25.92
CA ALA A 158 10.75 -3.66 24.71
C ALA A 158 11.29 -2.25 24.97
N VAL A 159 10.92 -1.62 26.08
CA VAL A 159 11.42 -0.29 26.47
C VAL A 159 12.91 -0.31 26.73
N VAL A 160 13.44 -1.33 27.43
CA VAL A 160 14.88 -1.46 27.69
C VAL A 160 15.64 -1.60 26.37
N VAL A 161 15.19 -2.47 25.47
CA VAL A 161 15.83 -2.67 24.16
C VAL A 161 15.75 -1.41 23.30
N SER A 162 14.59 -0.74 23.26
CA SER A 162 14.38 0.50 22.53
C SER A 162 15.34 1.60 23.01
N HIS A 163 15.33 1.92 24.31
CA HIS A 163 16.18 2.98 24.84
C HIS A 163 17.67 2.69 24.67
N ALA A 164 18.11 1.44 24.86
CA ALA A 164 19.50 1.07 24.59
C ALA A 164 19.85 1.24 23.11
N SER A 165 18.93 0.87 22.21
CA SER A 165 19.11 1.03 20.75
C SER A 165 19.13 2.50 20.31
N ILE A 166 18.71 3.45 21.15
CA ILE A 166 18.86 4.88 20.95
C ILE A 166 20.15 5.40 21.59
N ILE A 167 20.37 5.11 22.88
CA ILE A 167 21.44 5.70 23.68
C ILE A 167 22.83 5.31 23.13
N PHE A 168 23.03 4.05 22.76
CA PHE A 168 24.32 3.58 22.25
C PHE A 168 24.77 4.32 20.97
N PRO A 169 23.98 4.30 19.88
CA PRO A 169 24.37 5.02 18.66
C PRO A 169 24.38 6.54 18.85
N PHE A 170 23.53 7.09 19.74
CA PHE A 170 23.54 8.52 20.07
C PHE A 170 24.89 8.93 20.68
N THR A 171 25.36 8.17 21.67
CA THR A 171 26.63 8.41 22.32
C THR A 171 27.82 8.28 21.36
N LEU A 172 27.82 7.21 20.54
CA LEU A 172 28.85 6.98 19.54
C LEU A 172 28.82 8.04 18.43
N GLY A 173 27.61 8.53 18.07
CA GLY A 173 27.45 9.64 17.11
C GLY A 173 28.00 10.95 17.63
N ILE A 174 27.82 11.29 18.91
CA ILE A 174 28.47 12.44 19.57
C ILE A 174 30.00 12.25 19.59
N GLY A 175 30.47 11.03 19.92
CA GLY A 175 31.89 10.68 19.89
C GLY A 175 32.50 10.87 18.51
N LEU A 176 31.84 10.41 17.46
CA LEU A 176 32.28 10.61 16.07
C LEU A 176 32.25 12.09 15.70
N ALA A 177 31.22 12.82 16.10
CA ALA A 177 31.13 14.27 15.87
C ALA A 177 32.33 15.04 16.44
N TYR A 178 32.86 14.61 17.58
CA TYR A 178 34.06 15.21 18.17
C TYR A 178 35.28 15.15 17.23
N TYR A 179 35.45 14.02 16.51
CA TYR A 179 36.60 13.87 15.59
C TYR A 179 36.40 14.60 14.27
N ILE A 180 35.16 14.70 13.76
CA ILE A 180 34.89 15.26 12.42
C ILE A 180 34.48 16.74 12.45
N TYR A 181 34.17 17.29 13.63
CA TYR A 181 33.63 18.65 13.79
C TYR A 181 34.48 19.72 13.07
N ASN A 182 35.79 19.77 13.33
CA ASN A 182 36.67 20.79 12.77
C ASN A 182 36.75 20.77 11.23
N SER A 183 36.57 19.61 10.63
CA SER A 183 36.71 19.43 9.17
C SER A 183 35.40 19.55 8.42
N PHE A 184 34.25 19.28 9.06
CA PHE A 184 32.98 19.12 8.37
C PHE A 184 31.83 19.98 8.91
N SER A 185 31.98 20.60 10.06
CA SER A 185 30.97 21.51 10.60
C SER A 185 30.93 22.81 9.80
N PRO A 186 29.72 23.34 9.47
CA PRO A 186 29.60 24.70 8.96
C PRO A 186 30.13 25.73 9.93
N ALA A 187 30.72 26.83 9.41
CA ALA A 187 31.45 27.81 10.20
C ALA A 187 30.65 28.46 11.35
N ASN A 188 29.33 28.57 11.22
CA ASN A 188 28.47 29.24 12.20
C ASN A 188 27.77 28.28 13.17
N ILE A 189 28.11 27.01 13.15
CA ILE A 189 27.46 26.00 13.98
C ILE A 189 28.33 25.58 15.14
N ASN A 190 27.82 25.69 16.37
CA ASN A 190 28.53 25.27 17.55
C ASN A 190 28.60 23.75 17.67
N PHE A 191 29.59 23.24 18.43
CA PHE A 191 29.78 21.80 18.62
C PHE A 191 28.55 21.10 19.21
N LEU A 192 27.84 21.74 20.13
CA LEU A 192 26.64 21.17 20.75
C LEU A 192 25.55 20.86 19.70
N ALA A 193 25.24 21.83 18.83
CA ALA A 193 24.25 21.65 17.77
C ALA A 193 24.63 20.53 16.79
N PHE A 194 25.89 20.56 16.31
CA PHE A 194 26.42 19.57 15.39
C PHE A 194 26.42 18.17 16.00
N SER A 195 26.93 18.02 17.22
CA SER A 195 27.02 16.72 17.89
C SER A 195 25.66 16.12 18.25
N LEU A 196 24.69 16.95 18.68
CA LEU A 196 23.31 16.48 18.95
C LEU A 196 22.62 16.02 17.68
N PHE A 197 22.79 16.73 16.55
CA PHE A 197 22.24 16.29 15.29
C PHE A 197 22.90 15.02 14.78
N MET A 198 24.20 14.87 14.88
CA MET A 198 24.90 13.63 14.55
C MET A 198 24.41 12.45 15.43
N GLY A 199 24.25 12.70 16.73
CA GLY A 199 23.75 11.72 17.68
C GLY A 199 22.36 11.25 17.36
N ILE A 200 21.41 12.17 17.16
CA ILE A 200 20.01 11.79 16.87
C ILE A 200 19.88 11.13 15.50
N ALA A 201 20.56 11.63 14.47
CA ALA A 201 20.52 11.02 13.14
C ALA A 201 21.04 9.59 13.14
N MET A 202 22.02 9.24 13.98
CA MET A 202 22.51 7.87 14.12
C MET A 202 21.62 6.98 14.99
N SER A 203 20.63 7.52 15.70
CA SER A 203 19.87 6.81 16.73
C SER A 203 18.50 6.31 16.28
N ILE A 204 17.94 6.86 15.21
CA ILE A 204 16.57 6.61 14.78
C ILE A 204 16.45 5.24 14.11
N THR A 205 15.37 4.50 14.43
CA THR A 205 14.93 3.29 13.73
C THR A 205 13.72 3.65 12.87
N ALA A 206 13.66 3.18 11.64
CA ALA A 206 12.50 3.42 10.79
C ALA A 206 11.42 2.35 11.04
N PHE A 207 10.44 2.64 11.88
CA PHE A 207 9.35 1.71 12.18
C PHE A 207 8.62 1.18 10.92
N PRO A 208 8.16 2.01 9.95
CA PRO A 208 7.42 1.49 8.80
C PRO A 208 8.23 0.50 7.96
N VAL A 209 9.51 0.79 7.73
CA VAL A 209 10.39 -0.09 6.95
C VAL A 209 10.69 -1.38 7.70
N LEU A 210 10.97 -1.28 9.00
CA LEU A 210 11.22 -2.43 9.87
C LEU A 210 9.99 -3.35 9.95
N ALA A 211 8.82 -2.79 10.18
CA ALA A 211 7.57 -3.54 10.28
C ALA A 211 7.27 -4.30 8.98
N ARG A 212 7.54 -3.67 7.83
CA ARG A 212 7.45 -4.32 6.52
C ARG A 212 8.41 -5.50 6.39
N ILE A 213 9.68 -5.34 6.79
CA ILE A 213 10.66 -6.44 6.77
C ILE A 213 10.19 -7.60 7.66
N VAL A 214 9.70 -7.31 8.87
CA VAL A 214 9.15 -8.31 9.81
C VAL A 214 7.98 -9.08 9.18
N GLN A 215 7.13 -8.37 8.44
CA GLN A 215 6.00 -8.95 7.74
C GLN A 215 6.42 -9.81 6.54
N GLU A 216 7.26 -9.31 5.65
CA GLU A 216 7.76 -10.02 4.47
C GLU A 216 8.53 -11.30 4.86
N ARG A 217 9.16 -11.29 6.04
CA ARG A 217 9.85 -12.46 6.62
C ARG A 217 8.92 -13.39 7.42
N GLY A 218 7.62 -13.11 7.50
CA GLY A 218 6.64 -13.93 8.23
C GLY A 218 6.82 -13.94 9.74
N LEU A 219 7.51 -12.94 10.30
CA LEU A 219 7.85 -12.87 11.73
C LEU A 219 6.76 -12.21 12.58
N THR A 220 5.73 -11.62 12.00
CA THR A 220 4.71 -10.79 12.68
C THR A 220 4.04 -11.51 13.86
N LYS A 221 3.71 -12.79 13.71
CA LYS A 221 3.06 -13.61 14.76
C LYS A 221 4.06 -14.29 15.70
N THR A 222 5.35 -14.04 15.56
CA THR A 222 6.39 -14.61 16.44
C THR A 222 6.65 -13.70 17.64
N LYS A 223 7.18 -14.30 18.73
CA LYS A 223 7.63 -13.53 19.91
C LYS A 223 8.66 -12.47 19.52
N LEU A 224 9.59 -12.81 18.60
CA LEU A 224 10.59 -11.91 18.05
C LEU A 224 9.94 -10.70 17.36
N GLY A 225 9.01 -10.94 16.42
CA GLY A 225 8.33 -9.88 15.68
C GLY A 225 7.54 -8.94 16.60
N SER A 226 6.82 -9.50 17.57
CA SER A 226 6.09 -8.70 18.56
C SER A 226 7.00 -7.78 19.38
N ILE A 227 8.17 -8.28 19.83
CA ILE A 227 9.16 -7.47 20.59
C ILE A 227 9.69 -6.35 19.68
N VAL A 228 10.14 -6.69 18.48
CA VAL A 228 10.77 -5.72 17.54
C VAL A 228 9.81 -4.61 17.13
N ILE A 229 8.55 -4.96 16.80
CA ILE A 229 7.51 -3.98 16.47
C ILE A 229 7.26 -3.04 17.65
N THR A 230 7.16 -3.58 18.88
CA THR A 230 6.96 -2.75 20.07
C THR A 230 8.16 -1.85 20.35
N CYS A 231 9.40 -2.36 20.18
CA CYS A 231 10.63 -1.56 20.30
C CYS A 231 10.67 -0.41 19.31
N ALA A 232 10.38 -0.69 18.05
CA ALA A 232 10.42 0.33 17.00
C ALA A 232 9.35 1.41 17.18
N ALA A 233 8.16 1.03 17.66
CA ALA A 233 7.11 1.99 18.02
C ALA A 233 7.52 2.90 19.20
N ALA A 234 8.20 2.34 20.21
CA ALA A 234 8.75 3.13 21.31
C ALA A 234 9.91 4.03 20.86
N ASP A 235 10.76 3.52 19.93
CA ASP A 235 11.84 4.31 19.31
C ASP A 235 11.31 5.54 18.59
N ASP A 236 10.26 5.40 17.79
CA ASP A 236 9.67 6.51 17.02
C ASP A 236 9.21 7.64 17.96
N ILE A 237 8.48 7.31 19.03
CA ILE A 237 8.01 8.30 20.00
C ILE A 237 9.19 8.99 20.67
N THR A 238 10.16 8.21 21.15
CA THR A 238 11.34 8.73 21.86
C THR A 238 12.21 9.59 20.93
N ALA A 239 12.41 9.14 19.69
CA ALA A 239 13.16 9.86 18.68
C ALA A 239 12.53 11.22 18.36
N TRP A 240 11.19 11.30 18.24
CA TRP A 240 10.49 12.56 18.04
C TRP A 240 10.66 13.53 19.21
N CYS A 241 10.57 13.02 20.44
CA CYS A 241 10.79 13.86 21.63
C CYS A 241 12.22 14.39 21.69
N ILE A 242 13.23 13.55 21.42
CA ILE A 242 14.64 13.96 21.39
C ILE A 242 14.88 14.94 20.23
N LEU A 243 14.34 14.66 19.04
CA LEU A 243 14.48 15.56 17.89
C LEU A 243 13.90 16.94 18.17
N ALA A 244 12.70 17.01 18.76
CA ALA A 244 12.08 18.28 19.14
C ALA A 244 12.96 19.06 20.12
N ALA A 245 13.56 18.38 21.11
CA ALA A 245 14.49 19.00 22.05
C ALA A 245 15.78 19.49 21.36
N VAL A 246 16.35 18.68 20.45
CA VAL A 246 17.54 19.05 19.67
C VAL A 246 17.27 20.27 18.79
N ILE A 247 16.13 20.28 18.07
CA ILE A 247 15.74 21.44 17.24
C ILE A 247 15.57 22.69 18.11
N ALA A 248 14.92 22.57 19.28
CA ALA A 248 14.76 23.68 20.22
C ALA A 248 16.11 24.25 20.68
N ILE A 249 17.08 23.39 21.02
CA ILE A 249 18.42 23.80 21.45
C ILE A 249 19.16 24.49 20.29
N VAL A 250 19.08 23.96 19.09
CA VAL A 250 19.76 24.51 17.91
C VAL A 250 19.19 25.87 17.52
N LYS A 251 17.85 25.98 17.43
CA LYS A 251 17.18 27.25 17.06
C LYS A 251 17.35 28.34 18.14
N ALA A 252 17.29 27.94 19.40
CA ALA A 252 17.39 28.89 20.51
C ALA A 252 18.78 29.47 20.75
N GLY A 253 19.83 28.82 20.27
CA GLY A 253 21.24 29.23 20.47
C GLY A 253 21.73 29.14 21.93
N SER A 254 20.83 28.91 22.90
CA SER A 254 21.16 28.72 24.31
C SER A 254 20.27 27.68 24.98
N ILE A 255 20.80 26.96 25.96
CA ILE A 255 20.06 25.93 26.70
C ILE A 255 18.89 26.54 27.49
N ILE A 256 19.06 27.77 28.00
CA ILE A 256 18.00 28.43 28.77
C ILE A 256 16.80 28.81 27.88
N SER A 257 17.07 29.37 26.69
CA SER A 257 16.00 29.66 25.72
C SER A 257 15.32 28.39 25.24
N ALA A 258 16.06 27.29 25.03
CA ALA A 258 15.51 26.00 24.67
C ALA A 258 14.55 25.45 25.73
N LEU A 259 14.81 25.73 27.02
CA LEU A 259 13.92 25.30 28.11
C LEU A 259 12.51 25.89 27.98
N PHE A 260 12.38 27.15 27.56
CA PHE A 260 11.05 27.76 27.30
C PHE A 260 10.34 27.07 26.14
N THR A 261 11.03 26.75 25.05
CA THR A 261 10.48 26.03 23.92
C THR A 261 10.03 24.62 24.33
N ILE A 262 10.83 23.91 25.13
CA ILE A 262 10.48 22.59 25.67
C ILE A 262 9.25 22.69 26.59
N LEU A 263 9.16 23.71 27.44
CA LEU A 263 8.00 23.92 28.32
C LEU A 263 6.73 24.18 27.49
N MET A 264 6.82 25.01 26.45
CA MET A 264 5.71 25.24 25.52
C MET A 264 5.30 23.95 24.77
N ALA A 265 6.28 23.13 24.37
CA ALA A 265 6.01 21.84 23.74
C ALA A 265 5.26 20.88 24.69
N ILE A 266 5.68 20.81 25.96
CA ILE A 266 4.99 20.02 26.98
C ILE A 266 3.56 20.53 27.19
N ALA A 267 3.38 21.85 27.32
CA ALA A 267 2.05 22.45 27.46
C ALA A 267 1.15 22.12 26.24
N TYR A 268 1.71 22.22 25.03
CA TYR A 268 1.02 21.82 23.81
C TYR A 268 0.60 20.34 23.86
N VAL A 269 1.47 19.41 24.21
CA VAL A 269 1.14 17.97 24.31
C VAL A 269 0.03 17.74 25.35
N ILE A 270 0.06 18.42 26.49
CA ILE A 270 -0.99 18.33 27.52
C ILE A 270 -2.32 18.82 26.98
N ILE A 271 -2.34 19.92 26.25
CA ILE A 271 -3.57 20.45 25.60
C ILE A 271 -4.12 19.45 24.61
N MET A 272 -3.26 18.90 23.74
CA MET A 272 -3.65 17.89 22.74
C MET A 272 -4.28 16.65 23.39
N LEU A 273 -3.67 16.13 24.46
CA LEU A 273 -4.14 14.92 25.15
C LEU A 273 -5.36 15.15 26.04
N LYS A 274 -5.45 16.30 26.75
CA LYS A 274 -6.48 16.55 27.75
C LYS A 274 -7.68 17.34 27.23
N VAL A 275 -7.50 18.15 26.19
CA VAL A 275 -8.57 19.03 25.64
C VAL A 275 -9.00 18.53 24.26
N ILE A 276 -8.09 18.41 23.31
CA ILE A 276 -8.43 18.11 21.92
C ILE A 276 -8.84 16.65 21.75
N ARG A 277 -8.09 15.70 22.32
CA ARG A 277 -8.41 14.27 22.25
C ARG A 277 -9.82 13.92 22.73
N PRO A 278 -10.31 14.36 23.91
CA PRO A 278 -11.68 14.08 24.35
C PRO A 278 -12.74 14.70 23.42
N PHE A 279 -12.47 15.87 22.85
CA PHE A 279 -13.35 16.52 21.88
C PHE A 279 -13.49 15.70 20.61
N LEU A 280 -12.36 15.27 20.00
CA LEU A 280 -12.37 14.46 18.80
C LEU A 280 -12.99 13.06 19.04
N LYS A 281 -12.76 12.48 20.23
CA LYS A 281 -13.36 11.20 20.61
C LYS A 281 -14.90 11.29 20.61
N ARG A 282 -15.50 12.36 21.15
CA ARG A 282 -16.95 12.58 21.13
C ARG A 282 -17.50 12.69 19.70
N ILE A 283 -16.76 13.36 18.81
CA ILE A 283 -17.14 13.46 17.39
C ILE A 283 -17.08 12.07 16.74
N GLY A 284 -16.00 11.32 16.93
CA GLY A 284 -15.85 9.97 16.42
C GLY A 284 -16.95 9.01 16.88
N GLU A 285 -17.34 9.08 18.15
CA GLU A 285 -18.41 8.24 18.72
C GLU A 285 -19.79 8.56 18.12
N LYS A 286 -20.10 9.83 17.87
CA LYS A 286 -21.39 10.27 17.29
C LYS A 286 -21.56 9.83 15.83
N TYR A 287 -20.46 9.69 15.08
CA TYR A 287 -20.51 9.41 13.64
C TYR A 287 -20.01 8.00 13.27
N SER A 288 -19.69 7.15 14.24
CA SER A 288 -19.12 5.81 14.03
C SER A 288 -20.09 4.75 13.48
N SER A 289 -21.42 5.05 13.50
CA SER A 289 -22.46 4.11 13.02
C SER A 289 -22.73 4.20 11.51
N LYS A 290 -22.05 5.09 10.78
CA LYS A 290 -22.26 5.31 9.35
C LYS A 290 -21.13 4.65 8.52
N GLU A 291 -21.47 3.97 7.45
CA GLU A 291 -20.54 3.38 6.50
C GLU A 291 -19.66 4.42 5.77
N THR A 292 -20.02 5.71 5.85
CA THR A 292 -19.27 6.81 5.23
C THR A 292 -19.08 7.98 6.18
N ILE A 293 -17.85 8.52 6.21
CA ILE A 293 -17.54 9.73 6.97
C ILE A 293 -18.06 10.96 6.22
N SER A 294 -18.82 11.81 6.89
CA SER A 294 -19.35 13.05 6.28
C SER A 294 -18.23 14.07 6.03
N LYS A 295 -18.34 14.84 4.94
CA LYS A 295 -17.37 15.88 4.57
C LYS A 295 -17.02 16.87 5.71
N PRO A 296 -17.98 17.37 6.53
CA PRO A 296 -17.67 18.25 7.66
C PRO A 296 -16.75 17.60 8.71
N VAL A 297 -16.94 16.30 8.99
CA VAL A 297 -16.09 15.58 9.96
C VAL A 297 -14.66 15.43 9.42
N VAL A 298 -14.51 15.10 8.14
CA VAL A 298 -13.20 15.07 7.46
C VAL A 298 -12.51 16.43 7.55
N ALA A 299 -13.27 17.53 7.33
CA ALA A 299 -12.73 18.89 7.43
C ALA A 299 -12.24 19.22 8.86
N ILE A 300 -12.96 18.82 9.92
CA ILE A 300 -12.53 19.01 11.31
C ILE A 300 -11.18 18.32 11.56
N PHE A 301 -10.97 17.13 11.04
CA PHE A 301 -9.71 16.42 11.24
C PHE A 301 -8.54 17.05 10.46
N PHE A 302 -8.79 17.50 9.23
CA PHE A 302 -7.75 18.26 8.50
C PHE A 302 -7.45 19.61 9.17
N ILE A 303 -8.44 20.31 9.69
CA ILE A 303 -8.22 21.54 10.47
C ILE A 303 -7.40 21.22 11.72
N THR A 304 -7.71 20.13 12.43
CA THR A 304 -6.92 19.70 13.60
C THR A 304 -5.49 19.39 13.23
N LEU A 305 -5.25 18.68 12.12
CA LEU A 305 -3.92 18.40 11.59
C LEU A 305 -3.15 19.68 11.30
N LEU A 306 -3.74 20.57 10.50
CA LEU A 306 -3.06 21.81 10.07
C LEU A 306 -2.84 22.77 11.25
N ALA A 307 -3.80 22.91 12.14
CA ALA A 307 -3.66 23.74 13.35
C ALA A 307 -2.57 23.18 14.28
N SER A 308 -2.53 21.86 14.46
CA SER A 308 -1.51 21.18 15.25
C SER A 308 -0.10 21.39 14.65
N SER A 309 0.05 21.16 13.33
CA SER A 309 1.29 21.39 12.61
C SER A 309 1.75 22.85 12.66
N TYR A 310 0.82 23.80 12.51
CA TYR A 310 1.09 25.22 12.62
C TYR A 310 1.56 25.60 14.03
N MET A 311 0.89 25.11 15.07
CA MET A 311 1.25 25.40 16.46
C MET A 311 2.68 24.91 16.78
N THR A 312 3.03 23.71 16.34
CA THR A 312 4.38 23.17 16.60
C THR A 312 5.46 23.87 15.79
N GLU A 313 5.15 24.33 14.58
CA GLU A 313 6.09 25.16 13.79
C GLU A 313 6.32 26.52 14.46
N VAL A 314 5.26 27.17 14.97
CA VAL A 314 5.37 28.43 15.70
C VAL A 314 6.12 28.26 17.04
N ILE A 315 5.90 27.16 17.75
CA ILE A 315 6.67 26.82 18.97
C ILE A 315 8.16 26.59 18.65
N GLY A 316 8.48 26.21 17.41
CA GLY A 316 9.84 25.99 16.94
C GLY A 316 10.32 24.53 16.95
N ILE A 317 9.40 23.56 17.18
CA ILE A 317 9.74 22.12 17.24
C ILE A 317 9.42 21.35 15.97
N HIS A 318 9.04 22.03 14.90
CA HIS A 318 8.73 21.53 13.57
C HIS A 318 7.31 21.00 13.36
N ALA A 319 6.69 21.33 12.21
CA ALA A 319 5.32 20.98 11.83
C ALA A 319 5.03 19.47 11.84
N LEU A 320 6.02 18.64 11.52
CA LEU A 320 5.87 17.17 11.46
C LEU A 320 5.56 16.55 12.82
N PHE A 321 6.09 17.11 13.92
CA PHE A 321 5.73 16.67 15.26
C PHE A 321 4.24 16.94 15.54
N GLY A 322 3.75 18.10 15.11
CA GLY A 322 2.33 18.45 15.22
C GLY A 322 1.43 17.54 14.42
N ALA A 323 1.85 17.18 13.20
CA ALA A 323 1.15 16.24 12.34
C ALA A 323 1.05 14.84 12.99
N PHE A 324 2.16 14.32 13.47
CA PHE A 324 2.22 13.05 14.19
C PHE A 324 1.31 13.05 15.43
N MET A 325 1.42 14.10 16.27
CA MET A 325 0.61 14.23 17.48
C MET A 325 -0.89 14.35 17.19
N ALA A 326 -1.26 15.06 16.12
CA ALA A 326 -2.64 15.12 15.66
C ALA A 326 -3.16 13.72 15.30
N GLY A 327 -2.34 12.88 14.65
CA GLY A 327 -2.65 11.49 14.35
C GLY A 327 -2.88 10.65 15.61
N VAL A 328 -1.96 10.74 16.58
CA VAL A 328 -1.99 9.98 17.85
C VAL A 328 -3.26 10.23 18.66
N ILE A 329 -3.81 11.43 18.61
CA ILE A 329 -5.02 11.79 19.36
C ILE A 329 -6.34 11.46 18.66
N MET A 330 -6.28 10.96 17.40
CA MET A 330 -7.47 10.59 16.63
C MET A 330 -8.27 9.46 17.32
N PRO A 331 -9.60 9.40 17.08
CA PRO A 331 -10.44 8.34 17.65
C PRO A 331 -9.95 6.96 17.23
N SER A 332 -9.83 6.03 18.18
CA SER A 332 -9.27 4.69 17.97
C SER A 332 -10.27 3.67 17.41
N ARG A 333 -11.51 4.06 17.05
CA ARG A 333 -12.47 3.11 16.45
C ARG A 333 -12.05 2.71 15.03
N VAL A 334 -11.88 1.42 14.82
CA VAL A 334 -11.26 0.82 13.63
C VAL A 334 -11.97 1.22 12.33
N ASN A 335 -13.29 1.15 12.26
CA ASN A 335 -14.04 1.52 11.05
C ASN A 335 -13.87 2.98 10.63
N PHE A 336 -13.84 3.88 11.61
CA PHE A 336 -13.64 5.30 11.34
C PHE A 336 -12.21 5.57 10.84
N ARG A 337 -11.25 4.97 11.51
CA ARG A 337 -9.82 5.12 11.26
C ARG A 337 -9.43 4.55 9.90
N SER A 338 -9.87 3.34 9.58
CA SER A 338 -9.57 2.69 8.28
C SER A 338 -10.13 3.47 7.10
N ILE A 339 -11.39 3.95 7.17
CA ILE A 339 -12.00 4.75 6.10
C ILE A 339 -11.26 6.09 5.89
N PHE A 340 -10.81 6.72 6.97
CA PHE A 340 -10.10 7.99 6.87
C PHE A 340 -8.67 7.80 6.33
N ILE A 341 -7.95 6.79 6.84
CA ILE A 341 -6.63 6.42 6.36
C ILE A 341 -6.68 6.09 4.87
N GLU A 342 -7.58 5.22 4.42
CA GLU A 342 -7.74 4.84 3.00
C GLU A 342 -7.88 6.07 2.08
N LYS A 343 -8.59 7.11 2.51
CA LYS A 343 -8.76 8.34 1.71
C LYS A 343 -7.52 9.23 1.64
N VAL A 344 -6.70 9.25 2.67
CA VAL A 344 -5.52 10.13 2.75
C VAL A 344 -4.27 9.41 2.28
N GLU A 345 -4.21 8.11 2.51
CA GLU A 345 -3.06 7.25 2.27
C GLU A 345 -2.66 7.20 0.80
N ASP A 346 -3.61 6.95 -0.09
CA ASP A 346 -3.33 6.85 -1.53
C ASP A 346 -2.69 8.14 -2.08
N VAL A 347 -3.21 9.31 -1.71
CA VAL A 347 -2.66 10.59 -2.14
C VAL A 347 -1.28 10.82 -1.51
N SER A 348 -1.12 10.48 -0.23
CA SER A 348 0.15 10.66 0.48
C SER A 348 1.24 9.72 -0.03
N LEU A 349 0.94 8.42 -0.17
CA LEU A 349 1.94 7.39 -0.55
C LEU A 349 2.23 7.34 -2.05
N VAL A 350 1.22 7.59 -2.89
CA VAL A 350 1.36 7.43 -4.35
C VAL A 350 1.87 8.70 -5.01
N LEU A 351 1.39 9.86 -4.55
CA LEU A 351 1.70 11.14 -5.17
C LEU A 351 2.76 11.93 -4.40
N LEU A 352 2.59 12.10 -3.10
CA LEU A 352 3.36 13.11 -2.35
C LEU A 352 4.63 12.54 -1.69
N LEU A 353 4.60 11.34 -1.14
CA LEU A 353 5.75 10.76 -0.47
C LEU A 353 6.93 10.47 -1.42
N PRO A 354 6.71 9.99 -2.66
CA PRO A 354 7.81 9.88 -3.63
C PRO A 354 8.48 11.21 -3.94
N LEU A 355 7.74 12.34 -3.88
CA LEU A 355 8.34 13.66 -4.05
C LEU A 355 9.36 13.95 -2.94
N PHE A 356 9.07 13.56 -1.69
CA PHE A 356 9.99 13.74 -0.57
C PHE A 356 11.26 12.89 -0.73
N PHE A 357 11.12 11.61 -1.07
CA PHE A 357 12.27 10.72 -1.23
C PHE A 357 13.17 11.15 -2.39
N VAL A 358 12.56 11.48 -3.52
CA VAL A 358 13.30 11.95 -4.68
C VAL A 358 13.92 13.33 -4.41
N PHE A 359 13.21 14.23 -3.74
CA PHE A 359 13.75 15.52 -3.35
C PHE A 359 14.97 15.39 -2.42
N THR A 360 14.93 14.46 -1.47
CA THR A 360 16.10 14.13 -0.64
C THR A 360 17.26 13.62 -1.49
N GLY A 361 16.98 12.75 -2.46
CA GLY A 361 17.96 12.26 -3.42
C GLY A 361 18.54 13.37 -4.31
N LEU A 362 17.70 14.31 -4.80
CA LEU A 362 18.12 15.48 -5.57
C LEU A 362 19.11 16.37 -4.79
N ARG A 363 18.97 16.45 -3.47
CA ARG A 363 19.90 17.18 -2.58
C ARG A 363 21.18 16.40 -2.27
N THR A 364 21.19 15.08 -2.54
CA THR A 364 22.32 14.22 -2.23
C THR A 364 23.37 14.30 -3.34
N GLN A 365 24.44 15.03 -3.09
CA GLN A 365 25.53 15.24 -4.04
C GLN A 365 26.66 14.24 -3.74
N ILE A 366 26.60 13.03 -4.30
CA ILE A 366 27.66 12.01 -4.12
C ILE A 366 28.97 12.46 -4.76
N GLY A 367 28.92 13.27 -5.82
CA GLY A 367 30.09 13.84 -6.49
C GLY A 367 30.98 14.72 -5.59
N LEU A 368 30.47 15.18 -4.40
CA LEU A 368 31.28 15.86 -3.40
C LEU A 368 32.25 14.91 -2.71
N LEU A 369 32.06 13.62 -2.78
CA LEU A 369 32.93 12.59 -2.19
C LEU A 369 34.02 12.19 -3.21
N ASN A 370 34.75 13.14 -3.70
CA ASN A 370 35.76 12.96 -4.75
C ASN A 370 37.15 12.53 -4.23
N ASP A 371 37.35 12.53 -2.91
CA ASP A 371 38.63 12.14 -2.26
C ASP A 371 38.45 10.85 -1.43
N TRP A 372 39.50 10.03 -1.41
CA TRP A 372 39.56 8.79 -0.62
C TRP A 372 39.39 9.03 0.88
N GLU A 373 39.88 10.16 1.39
CA GLU A 373 39.70 10.53 2.79
C GLU A 373 38.21 10.73 3.16
N LEU A 374 37.42 11.32 2.26
CA LEU A 374 36.00 11.50 2.46
C LEU A 374 35.23 10.14 2.49
N TRP A 375 35.67 9.17 1.68
CA TRP A 375 35.12 7.83 1.74
C TRP A 375 35.51 7.08 3.02
N LYS A 376 36.68 7.32 3.59
CA LYS A 376 37.05 6.79 4.92
C LYS A 376 36.14 7.36 6.01
N VAL A 377 35.84 8.65 5.98
CA VAL A 377 34.88 9.26 6.92
C VAL A 377 33.49 8.72 6.71
N CYS A 378 33.01 8.55 5.47
CA CYS A 378 31.74 7.90 5.17
C CYS A 378 31.70 6.46 5.73
N GLY A 379 32.78 5.70 5.54
CA GLY A 379 32.93 4.35 6.09
C GLY A 379 32.91 4.35 7.63
N ALA A 380 33.55 5.32 8.28
CA ALA A 380 33.49 5.46 9.72
C ALA A 380 32.10 5.81 10.25
N ILE A 381 31.36 6.68 9.54
CA ILE A 381 29.96 7.03 9.83
C ILE A 381 29.10 5.74 9.77
N ILE A 382 29.23 4.96 8.69
CA ILE A 382 28.49 3.69 8.51
C ILE A 382 28.86 2.70 9.62
N ALA A 383 30.15 2.53 9.90
CA ALA A 383 30.61 1.58 10.92
C ALA A 383 30.09 1.94 12.32
N VAL A 384 30.20 3.21 12.71
CA VAL A 384 29.70 3.71 14.00
C VAL A 384 28.18 3.54 14.10
N ALA A 385 27.46 3.86 13.05
CA ALA A 385 26.01 3.70 13.01
C ALA A 385 25.58 2.23 13.15
N VAL A 386 26.21 1.32 12.39
CA VAL A 386 25.93 -0.12 12.44
C VAL A 386 26.32 -0.70 13.80
N ILE A 387 27.54 -0.46 14.28
CA ILE A 387 28.02 -0.99 15.56
C ILE A 387 27.13 -0.51 16.71
N GLY A 388 26.85 0.81 16.76
CA GLY A 388 26.04 1.40 17.82
C GLY A 388 24.62 0.80 17.87
N LYS A 389 23.95 0.73 16.73
CA LYS A 389 22.56 0.28 16.63
C LYS A 389 22.44 -1.24 16.81
N PHE A 390 23.27 -1.99 16.07
CA PHE A 390 23.27 -3.44 16.13
C PHE A 390 23.68 -3.94 17.52
N ALA A 391 24.82 -3.46 18.06
CA ALA A 391 25.30 -3.90 19.35
C ALA A 391 24.37 -3.44 20.48
N GLY A 392 23.90 -2.18 20.45
CA GLY A 392 22.96 -1.66 21.45
C GLY A 392 21.69 -2.49 21.53
N GLY A 393 21.06 -2.78 20.39
CA GLY A 393 19.86 -3.61 20.31
C GLY A 393 20.10 -5.08 20.71
N ALA A 394 21.19 -5.70 20.21
CA ALA A 394 21.50 -7.10 20.49
C ALA A 394 21.88 -7.34 21.96
N LEU A 395 22.72 -6.50 22.55
CA LEU A 395 23.14 -6.63 23.96
C LEU A 395 21.97 -6.38 24.91
N ALA A 396 21.14 -5.37 24.64
CA ALA A 396 19.95 -5.13 25.43
C ALA A 396 18.94 -6.27 25.33
N ALA A 397 18.73 -6.83 24.14
CA ALA A 397 17.87 -7.98 23.95
C ALA A 397 18.40 -9.22 24.71
N ARG A 398 19.72 -9.39 24.75
CA ARG A 398 20.36 -10.45 25.54
C ARG A 398 20.17 -10.22 27.04
N TYR A 399 20.31 -8.99 27.49
CA TYR A 399 20.12 -8.61 28.90
C TYR A 399 18.69 -8.90 29.39
N VAL A 400 17.67 -8.66 28.57
CA VAL A 400 16.26 -8.97 28.91
C VAL A 400 15.91 -10.45 28.71
N GLY A 401 16.91 -11.33 28.49
CA GLY A 401 16.73 -12.79 28.50
C GLY A 401 16.38 -13.42 27.15
N GLN A 402 16.57 -12.74 26.04
CA GLN A 402 16.44 -13.37 24.73
C GLN A 402 17.66 -14.27 24.43
N ASP A 403 17.46 -15.36 23.68
CA ASP A 403 18.55 -16.20 23.20
C ASP A 403 19.43 -15.46 22.15
N TRP A 404 20.64 -15.96 21.89
CA TRP A 404 21.59 -15.26 20.99
C TRP A 404 21.05 -15.09 19.57
N LYS A 405 20.34 -16.08 19.03
CA LYS A 405 19.72 -15.97 17.70
C LYS A 405 18.73 -14.81 17.63
N ASN A 406 17.79 -14.76 18.58
CA ASN A 406 16.80 -13.70 18.65
C ASN A 406 17.43 -12.35 18.99
N SER A 407 18.44 -12.30 19.87
CA SER A 407 19.16 -11.07 20.22
C SER A 407 19.87 -10.44 19.03
N LEU A 408 20.61 -11.24 18.25
CA LEU A 408 21.26 -10.75 17.03
C LEU A 408 20.24 -10.36 15.95
N SER A 409 19.13 -11.11 15.84
CA SER A 409 18.04 -10.76 14.93
C SER A 409 17.37 -9.44 15.31
N ILE A 410 17.17 -9.17 16.61
CA ILE A 410 16.66 -7.89 17.11
C ILE A 410 17.66 -6.78 16.76
N GLY A 411 18.95 -6.97 17.02
CA GLY A 411 19.98 -5.99 16.65
C GLY A 411 20.01 -5.66 15.16
N ALA A 412 19.89 -6.68 14.30
CA ALA A 412 19.83 -6.50 12.85
C ALA A 412 18.57 -5.74 12.42
N LEU A 413 17.41 -6.07 12.98
CA LEU A 413 16.15 -5.40 12.67
C LEU A 413 16.13 -3.97 13.17
N MET A 414 16.61 -3.71 14.40
CA MET A 414 16.70 -2.35 14.96
C MET A 414 17.68 -1.45 14.21
N ASN A 415 18.61 -2.02 13.43
CA ASN A 415 19.52 -1.25 12.56
C ASN A 415 18.84 -0.77 11.26
N THR A 416 17.57 -1.09 11.04
CA THR A 416 16.81 -0.62 9.87
C THR A 416 16.57 0.88 9.94
N ARG A 417 16.95 1.59 8.89
CA ARG A 417 16.77 3.02 8.76
C ARG A 417 15.81 3.35 7.62
N GLY A 418 15.41 4.62 7.48
CA GLY A 418 14.49 4.97 6.39
C GLY A 418 13.93 6.38 6.52
N LEU A 419 12.62 6.53 6.31
CA LEU A 419 11.94 7.82 6.21
C LEU A 419 12.30 8.78 7.36
N MET A 420 12.18 8.31 8.60
CA MET A 420 12.37 9.16 9.78
C MET A 420 13.78 9.75 9.87
N GLU A 421 14.79 8.96 9.52
CA GLU A 421 16.15 9.44 9.47
C GLU A 421 16.33 10.50 8.37
N LEU A 422 15.79 10.26 7.18
CA LEU A 422 15.85 11.24 6.09
C LEU A 422 15.14 12.55 6.44
N VAL A 423 14.04 12.47 7.21
CA VAL A 423 13.38 13.67 7.77
C VAL A 423 14.33 14.44 8.65
N VAL A 424 14.99 13.76 9.59
CA VAL A 424 15.97 14.39 10.48
C VAL A 424 17.13 15.00 9.71
N LEU A 425 17.67 14.28 8.72
CA LEU A 425 18.74 14.76 7.86
C LEU A 425 18.34 16.01 7.09
N ASN A 426 17.13 16.03 6.49
CA ASN A 426 16.63 17.22 5.79
C ASN A 426 16.44 18.41 6.74
N ILE A 427 15.90 18.19 7.95
CA ILE A 427 15.76 19.24 8.96
C ILE A 427 17.15 19.79 9.36
N GLY A 428 18.13 18.92 9.61
CA GLY A 428 19.48 19.31 9.94
C GLY A 428 20.18 20.10 8.82
N TYR A 429 19.89 19.71 7.56
CA TYR A 429 20.38 20.43 6.38
C TYR A 429 19.69 21.79 6.21
N ASP A 430 18.36 21.86 6.36
CA ASP A 430 17.59 23.11 6.27
C ASP A 430 17.94 24.11 7.40
N LEU A 431 18.29 23.60 8.59
CA LEU A 431 18.80 24.41 9.69
C LEU A 431 20.27 24.82 9.53
N GLY A 432 20.96 24.38 8.47
CA GLY A 432 22.35 24.65 8.22
C GLY A 432 23.32 23.95 9.17
N VAL A 433 22.86 22.97 9.96
CA VAL A 433 23.70 22.21 10.92
C VAL A 433 24.56 21.18 10.20
N LEU A 434 24.04 20.58 9.14
CA LEU A 434 24.71 19.56 8.32
C LEU A 434 25.25 20.20 7.03
N SER A 435 26.55 20.04 6.78
CA SER A 435 27.15 20.42 5.49
C SER A 435 26.63 19.46 4.36
N PRO A 436 26.66 19.90 3.09
CA PRO A 436 26.25 19.05 1.97
C PRO A 436 26.99 17.71 1.93
N SER A 437 28.28 17.68 2.27
CA SER A 437 29.10 16.46 2.30
C SER A 437 28.66 15.50 3.40
N ILE A 438 28.42 16.00 4.63
CA ILE A 438 27.92 15.18 5.74
C ILE A 438 26.49 14.68 5.40
N PHE A 439 25.64 15.54 4.85
CA PHE A 439 24.31 15.13 4.42
C PHE A 439 24.37 13.95 3.42
N ALA A 440 25.21 14.03 2.41
CA ALA A 440 25.41 12.97 1.44
C ALA A 440 25.93 11.67 2.09
N MET A 441 26.94 11.76 2.96
CA MET A 441 27.48 10.61 3.70
C MET A 441 26.40 9.93 4.59
N MET A 442 25.57 10.72 5.26
CA MET A 442 24.51 10.22 6.12
C MET A 442 23.37 9.57 5.31
N VAL A 443 23.01 10.11 4.13
CA VAL A 443 22.06 9.47 3.22
C VAL A 443 22.60 8.13 2.71
N ILE A 444 23.88 8.08 2.33
CA ILE A 444 24.54 6.82 1.95
C ILE A 444 24.49 5.81 3.11
N MET A 445 24.79 6.25 4.33
CA MET A 445 24.74 5.43 5.54
C MET A 445 23.31 4.86 5.73
N ALA A 446 22.26 5.68 5.58
CA ALA A 446 20.88 5.24 5.70
C ALA A 446 20.50 4.17 4.65
N LEU A 447 20.93 4.36 3.41
CA LEU A 447 20.72 3.39 2.33
C LEU A 447 21.44 2.06 2.60
N VAL A 448 22.72 2.12 2.98
CA VAL A 448 23.55 0.92 3.25
C VAL A 448 23.01 0.14 4.43
N THR A 449 22.69 0.79 5.54
CA THR A 449 22.19 0.12 6.75
C THR A 449 20.83 -0.54 6.52
N THR A 450 19.95 0.11 5.76
CA THR A 450 18.64 -0.47 5.38
C THR A 450 18.80 -1.68 4.47
N PHE A 451 19.68 -1.57 3.47
CA PHE A 451 19.99 -2.67 2.56
C PHE A 451 20.58 -3.88 3.32
N MET A 452 21.43 -3.65 4.31
CA MET A 452 22.09 -4.71 5.10
C MET A 452 21.14 -5.53 5.96
N THR A 453 19.98 -5.02 6.34
CA THR A 453 19.06 -5.69 7.28
C THR A 453 18.61 -7.06 6.77
N GLY A 454 18.20 -7.16 5.50
CA GLY A 454 17.81 -8.42 4.87
C GLY A 454 18.93 -9.48 4.89
N PRO A 455 20.09 -9.21 4.28
CA PRO A 455 21.25 -10.10 4.30
C PRO A 455 21.73 -10.48 5.70
N SER A 456 21.71 -9.55 6.67
CA SER A 456 22.12 -9.83 8.05
C SER A 456 21.21 -10.88 8.70
N LEU A 457 19.90 -10.79 8.50
CA LEU A 457 18.96 -11.81 8.98
C LEU A 457 19.20 -13.17 8.33
N ASP A 458 19.52 -13.21 7.03
CA ASP A 458 19.80 -14.45 6.32
C ASP A 458 21.08 -15.11 6.85
N ILE A 459 22.15 -14.32 7.11
CA ILE A 459 23.40 -14.80 7.73
C ILE A 459 23.15 -15.34 9.13
N ILE A 460 22.38 -14.63 9.97
CA ILE A 460 22.05 -15.08 11.33
C ILE A 460 21.27 -16.39 11.25
N ASN A 461 20.26 -16.49 10.38
CA ASN A 461 19.47 -17.71 10.22
C ASN A 461 20.31 -18.87 9.70
N TRP A 462 21.27 -18.62 8.80
CA TRP A 462 22.21 -19.64 8.31
C TRP A 462 23.16 -20.10 9.42
N TRP A 463 23.69 -19.21 10.25
CA TRP A 463 24.61 -19.54 11.36
C TRP A 463 23.93 -20.39 12.43
N PHE A 464 22.69 -20.06 12.79
CA PHE A 464 21.91 -20.77 13.80
C PHE A 464 20.98 -21.84 13.20
N ARG A 465 21.29 -22.33 11.99
CA ARG A 465 20.49 -23.36 11.34
C ARG A 465 20.69 -24.70 12.05
N ASP A 466 19.72 -25.08 12.89
CA ASP A 466 19.69 -26.41 13.48
C ASP A 466 19.60 -27.48 12.38
N LYS A 467 20.55 -28.42 12.36
CA LYS A 467 20.57 -29.59 11.46
C LYS A 467 19.49 -30.65 11.80
N LYS A 468 18.48 -30.31 12.60
CA LYS A 468 17.36 -31.20 12.83
C LYS A 468 16.45 -31.22 11.63
N ALA A 469 16.56 -32.27 10.84
CA ALA A 469 15.61 -32.64 9.81
C ALA A 469 14.20 -32.61 10.36
N VAL A 470 13.32 -31.88 9.71
CA VAL A 470 11.88 -31.99 9.92
C VAL A 470 11.52 -33.44 9.64
N LYS A 471 11.23 -34.20 10.70
CA LYS A 471 10.57 -35.50 10.59
C LYS A 471 9.18 -35.20 10.05
N THR A 472 8.97 -35.50 8.79
CA THR A 472 7.63 -35.59 8.20
C THR A 472 6.94 -36.74 8.90
N ASP A 473 5.92 -36.47 9.71
CA ASP A 473 5.05 -37.51 10.24
C ASP A 473 4.39 -38.24 9.05
N PRO A 474 4.27 -39.58 9.15
CA PRO A 474 3.63 -40.37 8.11
C PRO A 474 2.17 -39.93 7.94
N GLN A 475 1.79 -39.62 6.69
CA GLN A 475 0.45 -39.20 6.33
C GLN A 475 -0.62 -40.21 6.80
N PRO A 476 -1.72 -39.74 7.42
CA PRO A 476 -2.86 -40.59 7.72
C PRO A 476 -3.52 -41.06 6.41
N LYS A 477 -3.93 -42.32 6.36
CA LYS A 477 -4.51 -43.00 5.19
C LYS A 477 -5.87 -42.44 4.68
N ASN A 478 -6.47 -41.47 5.39
CA ASN A 478 -7.68 -40.74 4.94
C ASN A 478 -7.37 -39.26 4.88
N LYS A 479 -7.11 -38.76 3.69
CA LYS A 479 -6.84 -37.34 3.43
C LYS A 479 -8.15 -36.53 3.61
N PRO A 480 -8.19 -35.51 4.49
CA PRO A 480 -9.38 -34.69 4.65
C PRO A 480 -9.61 -33.83 3.40
N TYR A 481 -10.89 -33.58 3.04
CA TYR A 481 -11.24 -32.65 1.98
C TYR A 481 -11.09 -31.21 2.46
N ASN A 482 -10.15 -30.49 1.88
CA ASN A 482 -9.75 -29.15 2.32
C ASN A 482 -10.32 -28.08 1.41
N ILE A 483 -11.20 -27.22 1.92
CA ILE A 483 -11.69 -26.02 1.23
C ILE A 483 -10.98 -24.79 1.78
N LEU A 484 -10.40 -24.00 0.90
CA LEU A 484 -9.88 -22.68 1.18
C LEU A 484 -10.79 -21.64 0.52
N PHE A 485 -11.30 -20.69 1.28
CA PHE A 485 -11.98 -19.54 0.68
C PHE A 485 -11.34 -18.23 1.06
N THR A 486 -11.33 -17.28 0.12
CA THR A 486 -10.75 -15.96 0.34
C THR A 486 -11.77 -14.85 0.09
N PHE A 487 -11.74 -13.82 0.93
CA PHE A 487 -12.65 -12.67 0.84
C PHE A 487 -11.93 -11.37 1.19
N ARG A 488 -12.38 -10.28 0.58
CA ARG A 488 -11.91 -8.91 0.90
C ARG A 488 -12.84 -8.22 1.89
N VAL A 489 -14.15 -8.46 1.77
CA VAL A 489 -15.19 -7.85 2.62
C VAL A 489 -15.81 -8.92 3.51
N PRO A 490 -15.93 -8.72 4.84
CA PRO A 490 -16.45 -9.72 5.79
C PRO A 490 -17.80 -10.32 5.39
N ARG A 491 -18.72 -9.50 4.85
CA ARG A 491 -20.05 -9.95 4.38
C ARG A 491 -19.95 -11.00 3.26
N LYS A 492 -18.98 -10.86 2.35
CA LYS A 492 -18.72 -11.88 1.31
C LYS A 492 -18.10 -13.15 1.88
N GLY A 493 -17.33 -13.03 2.97
CA GLY A 493 -16.82 -14.16 3.72
C GLY A 493 -17.94 -15.05 4.27
N VAL A 494 -19.03 -14.45 4.74
CA VAL A 494 -20.24 -15.16 5.19
C VAL A 494 -20.90 -15.95 4.05
N SER A 495 -21.09 -15.34 2.89
CA SER A 495 -21.67 -16.03 1.72
C SER A 495 -20.80 -17.19 1.24
N LEU A 496 -19.47 -17.01 1.21
CA LEU A 496 -18.51 -18.05 0.84
C LEU A 496 -18.48 -19.20 1.86
N LEU A 497 -18.62 -18.88 3.15
CA LEU A 497 -18.72 -19.89 4.20
C LEU A 497 -20.00 -20.75 4.04
N LYS A 498 -21.14 -20.12 3.75
CA LYS A 498 -22.38 -20.85 3.46
C LYS A 498 -22.20 -21.82 2.29
N LEU A 499 -21.59 -21.33 1.21
CA LEU A 499 -21.28 -22.17 0.05
C LEU A 499 -20.32 -23.31 0.41
N ALA A 500 -19.23 -23.03 1.11
CA ALA A 500 -18.27 -24.06 1.55
C ALA A 500 -18.92 -25.11 2.45
N ASN A 501 -19.85 -24.70 3.32
CA ASN A 501 -20.61 -25.61 4.17
C ASN A 501 -21.45 -26.60 3.35
N TYR A 502 -22.07 -26.17 2.25
CA TYR A 502 -22.79 -27.09 1.37
C TYR A 502 -21.88 -28.18 0.79
N PHE A 503 -20.64 -27.86 0.44
CA PHE A 503 -19.67 -28.86 -0.07
C PHE A 503 -19.19 -29.87 0.99
N VAL A 504 -19.19 -29.53 2.27
CA VAL A 504 -18.67 -30.41 3.35
C VAL A 504 -19.74 -31.12 4.14
N ARG A 505 -21.02 -30.82 3.97
CA ARG A 505 -22.13 -31.41 4.75
C ARG A 505 -22.12 -32.95 4.78
N ASN A 506 -21.72 -33.59 3.68
CA ASN A 506 -21.65 -35.06 3.59
C ASN A 506 -20.40 -35.66 4.28
N SER A 507 -19.39 -34.86 4.57
CA SER A 507 -18.09 -35.34 5.06
C SER A 507 -17.52 -34.46 6.19
N MET A 508 -18.38 -33.90 7.06
CA MET A 508 -17.98 -32.96 8.12
C MET A 508 -16.84 -33.46 9.00
N GLN A 509 -16.82 -34.77 9.36
CA GLN A 509 -15.78 -35.35 10.20
C GLN A 509 -14.41 -35.48 9.49
N ASN A 510 -14.40 -35.47 8.16
CA ASN A 510 -13.21 -35.64 7.34
C ASN A 510 -12.99 -34.45 6.38
N SER A 511 -13.39 -33.25 6.78
CA SER A 511 -13.25 -32.05 5.99
C SER A 511 -12.72 -30.88 6.82
N ARG A 512 -12.00 -29.98 6.18
CA ARG A 512 -11.48 -28.76 6.79
C ARG A 512 -11.82 -27.54 5.97
N ILE A 513 -12.43 -26.53 6.59
CA ILE A 513 -12.71 -25.24 5.97
C ILE A 513 -11.69 -24.22 6.54
N THR A 514 -11.01 -23.52 5.64
CA THR A 514 -10.08 -22.45 6.00
C THR A 514 -10.54 -21.15 5.37
N ALA A 515 -10.75 -20.13 6.18
CA ALA A 515 -11.06 -18.77 5.74
C ALA A 515 -9.79 -17.95 5.67
N LEU A 516 -9.42 -17.49 4.48
CA LEU A 516 -8.26 -16.64 4.24
C LEU A 516 -8.72 -15.21 3.99
N HIS A 517 -8.26 -14.29 4.85
CA HIS A 517 -8.42 -12.85 4.62
C HIS A 517 -7.07 -12.23 4.39
N LEU A 518 -6.90 -11.58 3.22
CA LEU A 518 -5.71 -10.81 2.90
C LEU A 518 -6.05 -9.32 2.97
N SER A 519 -5.28 -8.61 3.77
CA SER A 519 -5.29 -7.15 3.80
C SER A 519 -4.19 -6.65 2.89
N ALA A 520 -4.47 -5.61 2.09
CA ALA A 520 -3.41 -4.94 1.36
C ALA A 520 -2.38 -4.44 2.38
N SER A 521 -1.14 -4.93 2.26
CA SER A 521 -0.03 -4.46 3.06
C SER A 521 0.37 -3.09 2.56
N THR A 522 -0.27 -2.07 3.10
CA THR A 522 0.26 -0.72 3.06
C THR A 522 1.24 -0.57 4.22
N GLU A 523 2.27 0.25 4.04
CA GLU A 523 3.31 0.49 5.05
C GLU A 523 2.73 1.01 6.38
N LEU A 524 1.45 1.30 6.39
CA LEU A 524 0.72 2.04 7.41
C LEU A 524 -0.27 1.19 8.24
N ASN A 525 -0.75 0.02 7.77
CA ASN A 525 -1.78 -0.77 8.48
C ASN A 525 -1.24 -1.80 9.50
N MET A 526 -0.06 -1.56 10.08
CA MET A 526 0.66 -2.59 10.83
C MET A 526 0.35 -2.69 12.32
N TYR A 527 -0.13 -1.62 12.94
CA TYR A 527 -0.29 -1.56 14.40
C TYR A 527 -1.55 -2.25 14.95
N ASN A 528 -2.62 -2.34 14.14
CA ASN A 528 -3.93 -2.88 14.57
C ASN A 528 -4.24 -4.25 13.94
N GLN A 529 -3.24 -5.00 13.55
CA GLN A 529 -3.42 -6.26 12.81
C GLN A 529 -4.29 -7.28 13.58
N GLU A 530 -4.10 -7.42 14.89
CA GLU A 530 -4.89 -8.37 15.72
C GLU A 530 -6.37 -7.91 15.83
N GLU A 531 -6.61 -6.61 15.94
CA GLU A 531 -7.97 -6.05 16.01
C GLU A 531 -8.66 -6.14 14.65
N TYR A 532 -7.95 -5.80 13.57
CA TYR A 532 -8.44 -5.92 12.21
C TYR A 532 -8.70 -7.38 11.82
N GLU A 533 -7.82 -8.33 12.21
CA GLU A 533 -8.04 -9.77 12.04
C GLU A 533 -9.31 -10.20 12.79
N ARG A 534 -9.47 -9.77 14.04
CA ARG A 534 -10.64 -10.10 14.85
C ARG A 534 -11.94 -9.59 14.23
N GLU A 535 -12.00 -8.34 13.83
CA GLU A 535 -13.17 -7.73 13.20
C GLU A 535 -13.47 -8.32 11.83
N SER A 536 -12.45 -8.58 11.01
CA SER A 536 -12.62 -9.17 9.68
C SER A 536 -13.21 -10.57 9.74
N PHE A 537 -12.87 -11.36 10.75
CA PHE A 537 -13.40 -12.72 10.90
C PHE A 537 -14.61 -12.84 11.82
N GLN A 538 -14.96 -11.80 12.57
CA GLN A 538 -16.07 -11.88 13.53
C GLN A 538 -17.39 -12.31 12.84
N PRO A 539 -17.84 -11.72 11.72
CA PRO A 539 -19.05 -12.16 11.04
C PRO A 539 -18.97 -13.61 10.52
N VAL A 540 -17.79 -14.03 10.07
CA VAL A 540 -17.55 -15.40 9.59
C VAL A 540 -17.60 -16.41 10.76
N ARG A 541 -17.07 -16.06 11.93
CA ARG A 541 -17.12 -16.91 13.13
C ARG A 541 -18.52 -17.01 13.71
N GLU A 542 -19.27 -15.90 13.71
CA GLU A 542 -20.67 -15.88 14.15
C GLU A 542 -21.51 -16.80 13.27
N GLU A 543 -21.38 -16.70 11.95
CA GLU A 543 -22.07 -17.57 11.00
C GLU A 543 -21.59 -19.04 11.11
N ALA A 544 -20.29 -19.30 11.30
CA ALA A 544 -19.77 -20.64 11.51
C ALA A 544 -20.40 -21.29 12.75
N SER A 545 -20.59 -20.51 13.82
CA SER A 545 -21.25 -20.97 15.04
C SER A 545 -22.72 -21.28 14.80
N SER A 546 -23.43 -20.47 14.02
CA SER A 546 -24.84 -20.70 13.66
C SER A 546 -25.03 -21.95 12.80
N LEU A 547 -24.06 -22.24 11.95
CA LEU A 547 -24.03 -23.43 11.07
C LEU A 547 -23.45 -24.68 11.77
N ASN A 548 -22.96 -24.54 13.01
CA ASN A 548 -22.27 -25.59 13.78
C ASN A 548 -21.07 -26.21 13.03
N VAL A 549 -20.26 -25.34 12.38
CA VAL A 549 -19.09 -25.71 11.57
C VAL A 549 -17.84 -25.11 12.14
N THR A 550 -16.75 -25.90 12.20
CA THR A 550 -15.43 -25.40 12.59
C THR A 550 -14.69 -24.80 11.40
N VAL A 551 -14.30 -23.51 11.51
CA VAL A 551 -13.56 -22.80 10.48
C VAL A 551 -12.20 -22.37 11.03
N ALA A 552 -11.13 -22.78 10.34
CA ALA A 552 -9.78 -22.24 10.60
C ALA A 552 -9.66 -20.86 9.96
N THR A 553 -9.29 -19.84 10.72
CA THR A 553 -9.10 -18.48 10.20
C THR A 553 -7.62 -18.22 9.97
N MET A 554 -7.27 -17.70 8.79
CA MET A 554 -5.91 -17.32 8.40
C MET A 554 -5.93 -15.86 7.91
N PHE A 555 -5.26 -14.99 8.66
CA PHE A 555 -5.04 -13.60 8.26
C PHE A 555 -3.63 -13.46 7.71
N LYS A 556 -3.48 -12.83 6.54
CA LYS A 556 -2.18 -12.59 5.93
C LYS A 556 -2.17 -11.18 5.30
N PRO A 557 -1.36 -10.26 5.83
CA PRO A 557 -1.11 -9.01 5.13
C PRO A 557 -0.26 -9.28 3.89
N SER A 558 -0.58 -8.67 2.78
CA SER A 558 0.04 -8.97 1.50
C SER A 558 0.22 -7.73 0.64
N SER A 559 1.41 -7.57 0.08
CA SER A 559 1.68 -6.61 -1.00
C SER A 559 1.42 -7.21 -2.39
N GLN A 560 1.24 -8.54 -2.47
CA GLN A 560 0.96 -9.29 -3.69
C GLN A 560 -0.15 -10.31 -3.43
N ILE A 561 -1.37 -9.80 -3.27
CA ILE A 561 -2.55 -10.56 -2.87
C ILE A 561 -2.74 -11.81 -3.74
N GLU A 562 -2.59 -11.67 -5.05
CA GLU A 562 -2.75 -12.76 -6.03
C GLU A 562 -1.74 -13.88 -5.81
N HIS A 563 -0.47 -13.51 -5.63
CA HIS A 563 0.61 -14.46 -5.37
C HIS A 563 0.41 -15.21 -4.06
N ASP A 564 0.02 -14.49 -3.01
CA ASP A 564 -0.17 -15.07 -1.68
C ASP A 564 -1.39 -15.99 -1.60
N ILE A 565 -2.50 -15.68 -2.30
CA ILE A 565 -3.63 -16.60 -2.44
C ILE A 565 -3.18 -17.88 -3.13
N THR A 566 -2.51 -17.74 -4.27
CA THR A 566 -2.04 -18.86 -5.08
C THR A 566 -1.07 -19.75 -4.31
N GLN A 567 -0.09 -19.14 -3.65
CA GLN A 567 0.90 -19.87 -2.85
C GLN A 567 0.24 -20.60 -1.67
N THR A 568 -0.71 -19.94 -0.99
CA THR A 568 -1.42 -20.55 0.15
C THR A 568 -2.28 -21.73 -0.33
N ALA A 569 -3.00 -21.59 -1.44
CA ALA A 569 -3.80 -22.66 -2.03
C ALA A 569 -2.93 -23.87 -2.43
N ASN A 570 -1.82 -23.63 -3.11
CA ASN A 570 -0.92 -24.69 -3.60
C ASN A 570 -0.18 -25.41 -2.46
N LEU A 571 0.22 -24.71 -1.38
CA LEU A 571 0.95 -25.30 -0.25
C LEU A 571 0.04 -25.96 0.79
N SER A 572 -1.20 -25.54 0.93
CA SER A 572 -2.13 -26.03 2.00
C SER A 572 -2.83 -27.34 1.67
N GLN A 573 -2.43 -28.05 0.62
CA GLN A 573 -3.12 -29.25 0.12
C GLN A 573 -4.64 -29.00 -0.07
N THR A 574 -5.00 -27.86 -0.63
CA THR A 574 -6.38 -27.43 -0.87
C THR A 574 -6.98 -28.26 -2.01
N ASP A 575 -8.18 -28.79 -1.81
CA ASP A 575 -8.92 -29.53 -2.84
C ASP A 575 -9.86 -28.60 -3.64
N LEU A 576 -10.26 -27.46 -3.06
CA LEU A 576 -11.09 -26.43 -3.72
C LEU A 576 -10.78 -25.05 -3.16
N LEU A 577 -10.41 -24.12 -4.03
CA LEU A 577 -10.26 -22.69 -3.70
C LEU A 577 -11.53 -21.93 -4.13
N LEU A 578 -12.21 -21.27 -3.18
CA LEU A 578 -13.38 -20.43 -3.46
C LEU A 578 -13.02 -18.95 -3.37
N ILE A 579 -13.41 -18.18 -4.38
CA ILE A 579 -13.19 -16.73 -4.49
C ILE A 579 -14.51 -16.03 -4.76
N GLY A 580 -14.81 -14.97 -4.00
CA GLY A 580 -15.97 -14.13 -4.27
C GLY A 580 -15.69 -13.10 -5.38
N ALA A 581 -16.48 -13.08 -6.44
CA ALA A 581 -16.39 -12.04 -7.46
C ALA A 581 -17.02 -10.72 -7.01
N GLY A 582 -16.42 -9.59 -7.44
CA GLY A 582 -16.98 -8.25 -7.23
C GLY A 582 -18.15 -7.94 -8.18
N SER A 583 -18.98 -6.95 -7.86
CA SER A 583 -20.10 -6.47 -8.71
C SER A 583 -19.64 -5.78 -10.01
N SER A 584 -18.36 -5.49 -10.16
CA SER A 584 -17.79 -4.78 -11.32
C SER A 584 -17.70 -5.60 -12.62
N VAL A 585 -18.08 -6.86 -12.59
CA VAL A 585 -18.04 -7.77 -13.76
C VAL A 585 -19.00 -7.33 -14.89
N PHE A 586 -19.99 -6.46 -14.59
CA PHE A 586 -21.02 -6.02 -15.54
C PHE A 586 -20.86 -4.58 -16.07
N GLU A 587 -19.93 -3.77 -15.55
CA GLU A 587 -19.72 -2.39 -16.00
C GLU A 587 -18.61 -2.28 -17.04
N GLY A 588 -18.89 -2.69 -18.28
CA GLY A 588 -18.07 -2.40 -19.46
C GLY A 588 -18.20 -0.93 -19.91
N SER A 589 -17.96 0.04 -19.01
CA SER A 589 -18.01 1.46 -19.37
C SER A 589 -16.76 1.88 -20.11
N LEU A 590 -16.90 2.85 -21.06
CA LEU A 590 -15.80 3.46 -21.81
C LEU A 590 -14.76 4.07 -20.86
N LEU A 591 -15.19 4.58 -19.71
CA LEU A 591 -14.36 5.15 -18.65
C LEU A 591 -13.44 4.10 -17.99
N GLY A 592 -13.92 2.86 -17.79
CA GLY A 592 -13.13 1.75 -17.27
C GLY A 592 -12.01 1.33 -18.23
N ARG A 593 -12.23 1.46 -19.54
CA ARG A 593 -11.21 1.19 -20.57
C ARG A 593 -10.09 2.24 -20.54
N ILE A 594 -10.42 3.52 -20.38
CA ILE A 594 -9.45 4.62 -20.31
C ILE A 594 -8.65 4.54 -19.00
N LEU A 595 -9.31 4.29 -17.85
CA LEU A 595 -8.64 4.10 -16.56
C LEU A 595 -7.75 2.85 -16.54
N GLY A 596 -8.15 1.77 -17.22
CA GLY A 596 -7.31 0.57 -17.40
C GLY A 596 -6.02 0.86 -18.16
N LEU A 597 -6.05 1.75 -19.16
CA LEU A 597 -4.88 2.14 -19.94
C LEU A 597 -3.88 2.97 -19.12
N THR A 598 -4.37 3.91 -18.31
CA THR A 598 -3.52 4.72 -17.42
C THR A 598 -2.87 3.88 -16.31
N THR A 599 -3.58 2.92 -15.73
CA THR A 599 -3.02 2.02 -14.72
C THR A 599 -1.96 1.06 -15.28
N ARG A 600 -2.05 0.69 -16.57
CA ARG A 600 -1.04 -0.14 -17.25
C ARG A 600 0.25 0.62 -17.50
N ILE A 601 0.18 1.89 -17.87
CA ILE A 601 1.36 2.73 -18.10
C ILE A 601 2.11 3.02 -16.79
N ILE A 602 1.38 3.16 -15.68
CA ILE A 602 1.95 3.50 -14.37
C ILE A 602 2.48 2.27 -13.63
N ASN A 603 2.05 1.04 -13.99
CA ASN A 603 2.53 -0.20 -13.39
C ASN A 603 3.57 -0.89 -14.29
N PRO A 604 4.86 -0.93 -13.87
CA PRO A 604 5.94 -1.51 -14.69
C PRO A 604 5.76 -2.99 -15.01
N GLU A 605 5.11 -3.78 -14.14
CA GLU A 605 4.84 -5.21 -14.38
C GLU A 605 3.86 -5.38 -15.54
N ARG A 606 2.79 -4.59 -15.56
CA ARG A 606 1.78 -4.62 -16.64
C ARG A 606 2.31 -4.08 -17.96
N LEU A 607 3.19 -3.06 -17.88
CA LEU A 607 3.86 -2.54 -19.07
C LEU A 607 4.73 -3.62 -19.73
N LEU A 608 5.49 -4.37 -18.94
CA LEU A 608 6.32 -5.49 -19.42
C LEU A 608 5.47 -6.61 -20.02
N ASP A 609 4.35 -6.99 -19.41
CA ASP A 609 3.45 -8.02 -19.94
C ASP A 609 2.77 -7.59 -21.25
N THR A 610 2.49 -6.30 -21.42
CA THR A 610 1.99 -5.74 -22.68
C THR A 610 3.06 -5.73 -23.76
N ILE A 611 4.30 -5.33 -23.43
CA ILE A 611 5.43 -5.29 -24.39
C ILE A 611 5.87 -6.72 -24.80
N THR A 612 5.79 -7.67 -23.88
CA THR A 612 6.13 -9.10 -24.16
C THR A 612 5.01 -9.87 -24.87
N GLY A 613 3.89 -9.22 -25.18
CA GLY A 613 2.77 -9.82 -25.92
C GLY A 613 1.94 -10.81 -25.11
N LYS A 614 2.12 -10.87 -23.80
CA LYS A 614 1.35 -11.73 -22.90
C LYS A 614 -0.08 -11.21 -22.66
N GLU A 615 -0.33 -9.94 -22.89
CA GLU A 615 -1.63 -9.30 -22.76
C GLU A 615 -1.98 -8.45 -23.99
N LYS A 616 -3.21 -8.60 -24.51
CA LYS A 616 -3.74 -7.72 -25.57
C LYS A 616 -4.34 -6.45 -24.95
N LEU A 617 -4.04 -5.29 -25.57
CA LEU A 617 -4.42 -3.96 -25.08
C LEU A 617 -5.95 -3.72 -24.93
N PHE A 618 -6.80 -4.49 -25.61
CA PHE A 618 -8.25 -4.28 -25.70
C PHE A 618 -9.04 -5.60 -25.69
N GLU A 619 -8.97 -6.39 -24.63
CA GLU A 619 -9.91 -7.52 -24.46
C GLU A 619 -11.06 -7.15 -23.51
N SER A 620 -12.30 -7.46 -23.93
CA SER A 620 -13.45 -7.51 -23.02
C SER A 620 -13.28 -8.72 -22.10
N THR A 621 -13.22 -8.49 -20.80
CA THR A 621 -12.85 -9.56 -19.87
C THR A 621 -14.02 -9.96 -18.99
N ALA A 622 -14.40 -11.23 -19.04
CA ALA A 622 -15.41 -11.83 -18.18
C ALA A 622 -15.01 -11.87 -16.68
N PHE A 623 -13.74 -11.62 -16.36
CA PHE A 623 -13.22 -11.65 -15.00
C PHE A 623 -12.20 -10.50 -14.78
N ASP A 624 -12.12 -10.03 -13.53
CA ASP A 624 -11.09 -9.11 -13.07
C ASP A 624 -9.69 -9.76 -13.23
N GLU A 625 -8.66 -8.94 -13.46
CA GLU A 625 -7.28 -9.41 -13.66
C GLU A 625 -6.74 -10.17 -12.46
N THR A 626 -7.09 -9.77 -11.25
CA THR A 626 -6.74 -10.49 -10.01
C THR A 626 -7.23 -11.94 -10.05
N VAL A 627 -8.48 -12.14 -10.44
CA VAL A 627 -9.08 -13.47 -10.56
C VAL A 627 -8.41 -14.28 -11.68
N LYS A 628 -8.08 -13.65 -12.83
CA LYS A 628 -7.36 -14.30 -13.93
C LYS A 628 -5.97 -14.78 -13.53
N ASN A 629 -5.22 -13.93 -12.82
CA ASN A 629 -3.86 -14.26 -12.37
C ASN A 629 -3.88 -15.39 -11.35
N ILE A 630 -4.84 -15.40 -10.43
CA ILE A 630 -5.04 -16.51 -9.49
C ILE A 630 -5.36 -17.79 -10.26
N MET A 631 -6.29 -17.75 -11.22
CA MET A 631 -6.63 -18.91 -12.04
C MET A 631 -5.43 -19.46 -12.82
N ARG A 632 -4.59 -18.59 -13.40
CA ARG A 632 -3.41 -19.01 -14.19
C ARG A 632 -2.35 -19.71 -13.35
N ASN A 633 -2.13 -19.22 -12.13
CA ASN A 633 -0.99 -19.65 -11.31
C ASN A 633 -1.37 -20.70 -10.24
N THR A 634 -2.66 -21.07 -10.13
CA THR A 634 -3.13 -22.04 -9.16
C THR A 634 -3.20 -23.43 -9.79
N THR A 635 -2.66 -24.44 -9.09
CA THR A 635 -2.67 -25.86 -9.47
C THR A 635 -3.82 -26.65 -8.86
N VAL A 636 -4.73 -25.99 -8.15
CA VAL A 636 -5.91 -26.59 -7.54
C VAL A 636 -7.19 -26.08 -8.24
N PRO A 637 -8.31 -26.83 -8.17
CA PRO A 637 -9.59 -26.36 -8.68
C PRO A 637 -10.00 -25.03 -8.06
N VAL A 638 -10.45 -24.08 -8.90
CA VAL A 638 -10.87 -22.74 -8.46
C VAL A 638 -12.35 -22.54 -8.77
N GLY A 639 -13.12 -22.17 -7.77
CA GLY A 639 -14.52 -21.78 -7.89
C GLY A 639 -14.69 -20.27 -7.66
N ILE A 640 -15.21 -19.56 -8.67
CA ILE A 640 -15.51 -18.13 -8.59
C ILE A 640 -17.00 -17.97 -8.31
N TYR A 641 -17.33 -17.48 -7.13
CA TYR A 641 -18.71 -17.35 -6.68
C TYR A 641 -19.29 -15.98 -6.97
N LEU A 642 -20.34 -15.96 -7.76
CA LEU A 642 -21.18 -14.79 -8.06
C LEU A 642 -22.46 -14.90 -7.23
N ASP A 643 -22.47 -14.29 -6.06
CA ASP A 643 -23.60 -14.31 -5.14
C ASP A 643 -24.70 -13.36 -5.59
N LYS A 644 -25.90 -13.90 -5.84
CA LYS A 644 -27.14 -13.16 -6.12
C LYS A 644 -28.18 -13.33 -5.00
N GLY A 645 -27.74 -13.70 -3.79
CA GLY A 645 -28.60 -13.81 -2.61
C GLY A 645 -29.09 -15.23 -2.35
N LEU A 646 -28.25 -16.25 -2.55
CA LEU A 646 -28.55 -17.64 -2.19
C LEU A 646 -28.82 -17.74 -0.68
N GLN A 647 -30.03 -18.13 -0.31
CA GLN A 647 -30.47 -18.32 1.09
C GLN A 647 -30.41 -19.80 1.50
N GLU A 648 -31.00 -20.68 0.70
CA GLU A 648 -31.03 -22.12 0.93
C GLU A 648 -30.76 -22.84 -0.40
N LEU A 649 -29.99 -23.92 -0.39
CA LEU A 649 -29.67 -24.67 -1.60
C LEU A 649 -30.63 -25.85 -1.75
N LYS A 650 -31.55 -25.77 -2.71
CA LYS A 650 -32.49 -26.85 -3.09
C LYS A 650 -32.28 -27.37 -4.51
N HIS A 651 -31.82 -26.50 -5.41
CA HIS A 651 -31.60 -26.82 -6.80
C HIS A 651 -30.19 -26.46 -7.25
N VAL A 652 -29.54 -27.42 -7.92
CA VAL A 652 -28.20 -27.20 -8.53
C VAL A 652 -28.32 -27.44 -10.02
N GLN A 653 -28.05 -26.42 -10.81
CA GLN A 653 -28.00 -26.48 -12.25
C GLN A 653 -26.57 -26.71 -12.72
N VAL A 654 -26.29 -27.78 -13.44
CA VAL A 654 -24.98 -28.11 -14.00
C VAL A 654 -25.00 -27.84 -15.50
N PHE A 655 -24.32 -26.79 -15.94
CA PHE A 655 -24.31 -26.36 -17.33
C PHE A 655 -23.15 -27.01 -18.09
N LEU A 656 -23.45 -27.93 -19.01
CA LEU A 656 -22.50 -28.64 -19.85
C LEU A 656 -22.52 -28.07 -21.26
N SER A 657 -21.50 -27.35 -21.67
CA SER A 657 -21.35 -26.80 -23.02
C SER A 657 -20.39 -27.61 -23.89
N SER A 658 -19.58 -28.47 -23.30
CA SER A 658 -18.65 -29.37 -23.95
C SER A 658 -18.42 -30.64 -23.14
N SER A 659 -17.80 -31.64 -23.74
CA SER A 659 -17.40 -32.87 -23.03
C SER A 659 -16.36 -32.62 -21.94
N GLU A 660 -15.62 -31.53 -22.02
CA GLU A 660 -14.60 -31.13 -21.02
C GLU A 660 -15.28 -30.67 -19.72
N ASP A 661 -16.55 -30.23 -19.75
CA ASP A 661 -17.28 -29.74 -18.58
C ASP A 661 -17.75 -30.85 -17.62
N ILE A 662 -17.50 -32.12 -17.93
CA ILE A 662 -17.89 -33.28 -17.11
C ILE A 662 -17.29 -33.21 -15.68
N PHE A 663 -16.15 -32.53 -15.47
CA PHE A 663 -15.60 -32.36 -14.14
C PHE A 663 -16.54 -31.63 -13.18
N LEU A 664 -17.44 -30.76 -13.66
CA LEU A 664 -18.47 -30.10 -12.87
C LEU A 664 -19.39 -31.08 -12.13
N VAL A 665 -19.62 -32.25 -12.73
CA VAL A 665 -20.47 -33.31 -12.15
C VAL A 665 -19.87 -33.84 -10.84
N ALA A 666 -18.54 -33.94 -10.76
CA ALA A 666 -17.84 -34.36 -9.54
C ALA A 666 -18.07 -33.38 -8.39
N HIS A 667 -18.07 -32.08 -8.68
CA HIS A 667 -18.35 -31.03 -7.70
C HIS A 667 -19.87 -30.97 -7.36
N ALA A 668 -20.76 -31.16 -8.33
CA ALA A 668 -22.17 -31.22 -8.10
C ALA A 668 -22.56 -32.38 -7.17
N LYS A 669 -21.89 -33.53 -7.31
CA LYS A 669 -22.10 -34.70 -6.43
C LYS A 669 -21.86 -34.37 -4.94
N GLN A 670 -20.89 -33.52 -4.66
CA GLN A 670 -20.59 -33.13 -3.27
C GLN A 670 -21.69 -32.27 -2.63
N LEU A 671 -22.49 -31.59 -3.46
CA LEU A 671 -23.61 -30.76 -3.01
C LEU A 671 -24.90 -31.57 -2.72
N ILE A 672 -24.96 -32.85 -3.10
CA ILE A 672 -26.11 -33.72 -2.80
C ILE A 672 -26.06 -34.10 -1.31
N TYR A 673 -27.05 -33.64 -0.56
CA TYR A 673 -27.24 -33.99 0.85
C TYR A 673 -28.60 -34.59 1.10
N GLN A 674 -28.64 -35.81 1.63
CA GLN A 674 -29.85 -36.55 2.09
C GLN A 674 -31.04 -36.49 1.10
N GLN A 675 -30.81 -36.43 -0.21
CA GLN A 675 -31.81 -36.25 -1.27
C GLN A 675 -32.63 -34.95 -1.22
N GLU A 676 -32.19 -33.97 -0.41
CA GLU A 676 -32.84 -32.65 -0.32
C GLU A 676 -32.48 -31.71 -1.48
N VAL A 677 -31.40 -31.99 -2.20
CA VAL A 677 -30.90 -31.16 -3.31
C VAL A 677 -31.18 -31.84 -4.65
N HIS A 678 -31.94 -31.19 -5.53
CA HIS A 678 -32.23 -31.61 -6.91
C HIS A 678 -31.12 -31.10 -7.86
N ILE A 679 -30.60 -32.01 -8.70
CA ILE A 679 -29.60 -31.64 -9.72
C ILE A 679 -30.25 -31.61 -11.09
N HIS A 680 -30.15 -30.48 -11.77
CA HIS A 680 -30.64 -30.28 -13.14
C HIS A 680 -29.41 -30.19 -14.07
N VAL A 681 -29.20 -31.19 -14.90
CA VAL A 681 -28.12 -31.20 -15.89
C VAL A 681 -28.63 -30.56 -17.19
N ILE A 682 -28.02 -29.41 -17.55
CA ILE A 682 -28.34 -28.68 -18.77
C ILE A 682 -27.36 -29.12 -19.85
N ASP A 683 -27.81 -30.02 -20.76
CA ASP A 683 -26.97 -30.57 -21.82
C ASP A 683 -27.00 -29.69 -23.08
N LYS A 684 -26.09 -28.71 -23.17
CA LYS A 684 -25.88 -27.94 -24.40
C LYS A 684 -24.81 -28.55 -25.30
N ALA A 685 -24.02 -29.50 -24.78
CA ALA A 685 -23.01 -30.22 -25.53
C ALA A 685 -23.60 -31.33 -26.42
N GLY A 686 -24.88 -31.69 -26.20
CA GLY A 686 -25.53 -32.78 -26.97
C GLY A 686 -25.05 -34.18 -26.58
N LEU A 687 -24.52 -34.36 -25.38
CA LEU A 687 -23.96 -35.63 -24.89
C LEU A 687 -25.00 -36.77 -24.84
N GLN A 688 -26.28 -36.41 -24.87
CA GLN A 688 -27.39 -37.36 -24.94
C GLN A 688 -27.54 -37.95 -26.36
N GLN A 689 -27.10 -37.26 -27.40
CA GLN A 689 -27.24 -37.62 -28.82
C GLN A 689 -25.99 -38.26 -29.43
N GLU A 690 -24.83 -38.18 -28.73
CA GLU A 690 -23.60 -38.86 -29.19
C GLU A 690 -23.74 -40.38 -29.17
N ASP A 691 -23.13 -41.04 -30.14
CA ASP A 691 -23.27 -42.46 -30.60
C ASP A 691 -23.28 -43.55 -29.53
N SER A 692 -23.30 -43.25 -28.27
CA SER A 692 -23.38 -44.24 -27.21
C SER A 692 -24.18 -43.87 -25.96
N GLY A 693 -24.62 -42.65 -25.74
CA GLY A 693 -25.21 -42.24 -24.45
C GLY A 693 -24.35 -42.61 -23.22
N LYS A 694 -23.15 -43.15 -23.44
CA LYS A 694 -22.24 -43.65 -22.40
C LYS A 694 -21.76 -42.55 -21.49
N ALA A 695 -21.50 -41.37 -22.06
CA ALA A 695 -21.08 -40.19 -21.27
C ALA A 695 -22.19 -39.76 -20.33
N MET A 696 -23.42 -39.62 -20.83
CA MET A 696 -24.59 -39.27 -20.04
C MET A 696 -24.96 -40.34 -19.00
N ALA A 697 -24.89 -41.64 -19.39
CA ALA A 697 -25.07 -42.75 -18.46
C ALA A 697 -24.03 -42.75 -17.34
N SER A 698 -22.76 -42.38 -17.64
CA SER A 698 -21.70 -42.21 -16.65
C SER A 698 -22.01 -41.06 -15.70
N ILE A 699 -22.50 -39.91 -16.22
CA ILE A 699 -22.89 -38.73 -15.42
C ILE A 699 -24.01 -39.10 -14.46
N LEU A 700 -25.09 -39.76 -14.95
CA LEU A 700 -26.19 -40.20 -14.11
C LEU A 700 -25.76 -41.21 -13.04
N LYS A 701 -24.86 -42.13 -13.39
CA LYS A 701 -24.26 -43.06 -12.42
C LYS A 701 -23.43 -42.38 -11.36
N MET A 702 -22.72 -41.32 -11.71
CA MET A 702 -21.93 -40.51 -10.76
C MET A 702 -22.81 -39.76 -9.78
N LEU A 703 -23.94 -39.25 -10.20
CA LEU A 703 -24.89 -38.47 -9.39
C LEU A 703 -25.88 -39.33 -8.60
N ALA A 704 -26.00 -40.63 -8.91
CA ALA A 704 -26.86 -41.55 -8.15
C ALA A 704 -26.36 -41.70 -6.69
N PRO A 705 -27.23 -41.77 -5.67
CA PRO A 705 -28.70 -41.92 -5.76
C PRO A 705 -29.49 -40.59 -5.65
N GLY A 706 -28.92 -39.43 -5.95
CA GLY A 706 -29.61 -38.15 -5.87
C GLY A 706 -30.71 -37.99 -6.93
N PRO A 707 -31.68 -37.08 -6.73
CA PRO A 707 -32.70 -36.74 -7.73
C PRO A 707 -32.03 -35.92 -8.84
N VAL A 708 -32.02 -36.45 -10.06
CA VAL A 708 -31.38 -35.84 -11.24
C VAL A 708 -32.38 -35.73 -12.38
N THR A 709 -32.46 -34.53 -12.98
CA THR A 709 -33.21 -34.29 -14.20
C THR A 709 -32.29 -33.77 -15.30
N ILE A 710 -32.57 -34.15 -16.56
CA ILE A 710 -31.83 -33.64 -17.73
C ILE A 710 -32.73 -32.65 -18.45
N GLU A 711 -32.24 -31.46 -18.67
CA GLU A 711 -32.98 -30.37 -19.30
C GLU A 711 -32.18 -29.79 -20.49
N GLN A 712 -32.89 -29.31 -21.51
CA GLN A 712 -32.29 -28.66 -22.68
C GLN A 712 -32.22 -27.12 -22.54
N GLN A 713 -32.99 -26.55 -21.63
CA GLN A 713 -33.08 -25.12 -21.42
C GLN A 713 -32.94 -24.78 -19.94
N LEU A 714 -32.34 -23.60 -19.70
CA LEU A 714 -32.21 -23.04 -18.37
C LEU A 714 -33.61 -22.60 -17.88
N ALA A 715 -34.12 -23.20 -16.82
CA ALA A 715 -35.33 -22.77 -16.15
C ALA A 715 -35.00 -22.42 -14.70
N VAL A 716 -35.11 -21.15 -14.34
CA VAL A 716 -34.91 -20.67 -12.98
C VAL A 716 -36.27 -20.53 -12.32
N GLN A 717 -36.52 -21.29 -11.24
CA GLN A 717 -37.77 -21.25 -10.49
C GLN A 717 -37.69 -20.23 -9.35
N ASP A 718 -36.67 -20.32 -8.51
CA ASP A 718 -36.39 -19.39 -7.39
C ASP A 718 -34.91 -19.12 -7.28
N PRO A 719 -34.44 -17.92 -7.70
CA PRO A 719 -33.03 -17.58 -7.67
C PRO A 719 -32.41 -17.65 -6.27
N SER A 720 -33.19 -17.54 -5.19
CA SER A 720 -32.73 -17.60 -3.81
C SER A 720 -32.41 -19.01 -3.30
N GLN A 721 -32.84 -20.03 -4.04
CA GLN A 721 -32.69 -21.46 -3.69
C GLN A 721 -31.89 -22.25 -4.73
N GLU A 722 -31.36 -21.57 -5.74
CA GLU A 722 -30.67 -22.19 -6.87
C GLU A 722 -29.21 -21.75 -6.99
N LEU A 723 -28.36 -22.75 -7.35
CA LEU A 723 -26.94 -22.52 -7.67
C LEU A 723 -26.63 -23.10 -9.05
N MET A 724 -26.05 -22.29 -9.94
CA MET A 724 -25.57 -22.76 -11.23
C MET A 724 -24.08 -23.08 -11.16
N LEU A 725 -23.67 -24.27 -11.59
CA LEU A 725 -22.29 -24.66 -11.85
C LEU A 725 -22.00 -24.56 -13.34
N ILE A 726 -20.96 -23.80 -13.70
CA ILE A 726 -20.56 -23.58 -15.11
C ILE A 726 -19.03 -23.52 -15.20
N SER A 727 -18.46 -24.01 -16.31
CA SER A 727 -17.01 -23.90 -16.55
C SER A 727 -16.59 -22.47 -16.92
N THR A 728 -15.32 -22.15 -16.73
CA THR A 728 -14.75 -20.83 -17.10
C THR A 728 -14.92 -20.52 -18.57
N ASP A 729 -14.77 -21.52 -19.45
CA ASP A 729 -14.87 -21.34 -20.89
C ASP A 729 -16.32 -21.14 -21.34
N ALA A 730 -17.26 -21.93 -20.79
CA ALA A 730 -18.68 -21.74 -21.03
C ALA A 730 -19.17 -20.36 -20.54
N TRP A 731 -18.71 -19.91 -19.35
CA TRP A 731 -19.04 -18.61 -18.82
C TRP A 731 -18.48 -17.47 -19.68
N LYS A 732 -17.21 -17.57 -20.11
CA LYS A 732 -16.59 -16.58 -20.98
C LYS A 732 -17.37 -16.46 -22.30
N ASN A 733 -17.68 -17.58 -22.94
CA ASN A 733 -18.45 -17.59 -24.18
C ASN A 733 -19.84 -16.96 -24.00
N ALA A 734 -20.52 -17.25 -22.88
CA ALA A 734 -21.83 -16.67 -22.58
C ALA A 734 -21.76 -15.14 -22.41
N VAL A 735 -20.74 -14.63 -21.72
CA VAL A 735 -20.52 -13.19 -21.49
C VAL A 735 -20.14 -12.48 -22.79
N ASP A 736 -19.25 -13.08 -23.61
CA ASP A 736 -18.78 -12.50 -24.87
C ASP A 736 -19.91 -12.43 -25.91
N GLN A 737 -20.83 -13.40 -25.90
CA GLN A 737 -22.01 -13.45 -26.79
C GLN A 737 -23.21 -12.64 -26.25
N GLY A 738 -23.17 -12.17 -24.99
CA GLY A 738 -24.24 -11.38 -24.38
C GLY A 738 -25.58 -12.15 -24.29
N VAL A 739 -25.54 -13.46 -23.95
CA VAL A 739 -26.72 -14.32 -23.93
C VAL A 739 -27.77 -13.82 -22.93
N PRO A 740 -29.06 -13.80 -23.30
CA PRO A 740 -30.13 -13.20 -22.49
C PRO A 740 -30.30 -13.80 -21.08
N TRP A 741 -30.00 -15.11 -20.91
CA TRP A 741 -30.17 -15.80 -19.63
C TRP A 741 -29.18 -15.33 -18.53
N LEU A 742 -28.08 -14.64 -18.87
CA LEU A 742 -27.11 -14.12 -17.88
C LEU A 742 -27.76 -13.21 -16.84
N SER A 743 -28.71 -12.38 -17.25
CA SER A 743 -29.43 -11.48 -16.34
C SER A 743 -30.36 -12.23 -15.38
N ALA A 744 -30.97 -13.33 -15.85
CA ALA A 744 -31.91 -14.16 -15.11
C ALA A 744 -31.24 -15.31 -14.35
N ALA A 745 -29.92 -15.54 -14.52
CA ALA A 745 -29.22 -16.62 -13.86
C ALA A 745 -29.30 -16.49 -12.33
N PRO A 746 -29.40 -17.59 -11.55
CA PRO A 746 -29.35 -17.61 -10.09
C PRO A 746 -27.93 -17.27 -9.61
N SER A 747 -27.58 -17.56 -8.34
CA SER A 747 -26.20 -17.54 -7.90
C SER A 747 -25.36 -18.50 -8.74
N VAL A 748 -24.16 -18.07 -9.17
CA VAL A 748 -23.33 -18.83 -10.12
C VAL A 748 -21.98 -19.16 -9.47
N LEU A 749 -21.54 -20.41 -9.61
CA LEU A 749 -20.20 -20.86 -9.30
C LEU A 749 -19.48 -21.22 -10.60
N VAL A 750 -18.60 -20.33 -11.04
CA VAL A 750 -17.78 -20.56 -12.24
C VAL A 750 -16.55 -21.36 -11.83
N MET A 751 -16.39 -22.54 -12.40
CA MET A 751 -15.34 -23.49 -12.01
C MET A 751 -14.24 -23.58 -13.07
N LYS A 752 -12.99 -23.55 -12.60
CA LYS A 752 -11.83 -23.92 -13.39
C LYS A 752 -11.32 -25.28 -12.92
N HIS A 753 -11.08 -26.18 -13.86
CA HIS A 753 -10.37 -27.44 -13.59
C HIS A 753 -8.92 -27.16 -13.16
N ALA A 754 -8.31 -28.06 -12.37
CA ALA A 754 -6.94 -27.95 -11.87
C ALA A 754 -5.90 -27.91 -13.01
#